data_54dfc1de49a0a167c79e4e584c403670
#
_entry.id   54dfc1de49a0a167c79e4e584c403670
#
_cell.length_a   1.000
_cell.length_b   1.000
_cell.length_c   1.000
_cell.angle_alpha   90.00
_cell.angle_beta   90.00
_cell.angle_gamma   90.00
#
_symmetry.space_group_name_H-M   'P 1'
#
loop_
_entity.id
_entity.type
_entity.pdbx_description
1 polymer ?
#
loop_
_entity_poly.entity_id
_entity_poly.type
_entity_poly.pdbx_seq_one_letter_code
_entity_poly.pdbx_strand_id
1 'polypeptide(L)'
;MFFEILKRDLKRKKTMNFIIFIFVIMSVTFVCSSVTNLSGTFNSLDKFFEEAEVGDFLALERAQGAEKTAEEIARELPYVNDIKTEKILYNVEGIKVKSGKDIKVAEIVMISSFDRRINRYFYSEKNLELTEVPKGGIYIRKSALEILESDVGDTIKITIDGIEKEFKILGVLKDAFFGGSLIDSPRFLISEEDFCEYLTAKDIDQYLGSIDYFYTDNIDDLRKELSECTNIAFMDTKGTMKITYLMEMVVAGLLMIVSICLIIIALFILKFTISFTISEEFREIGIMKAIGIPSAGIRMLYLVKYLALAILGAVIGFICSFPFADLLMEKTKETIVISDEGSLMLSVISAIVVVAIVMLFGFRSTRLIKKYTPVDAIRNGSTGERYKKKGILKLSKSGSRPAPFMALNDILSGLRRFVVMIITFTIGILLVMIVLNCISTLKSEKLVRWFGVTEADAYLSSTKNITDYHNENGKEILQDELENIRMLLEKTGMPAKVGAEVLFNYALKKGDRKANSMSFLGVNTDTNDYDNYVDGSAPQNPNEIALHYMLLDNLHAAIGDTITVTDPDGPKDYIVSGTFETMTNRGEGVRFHQDDDRNYLYMNGIWGIQIEFTDNPSGKEKAARLEKMKELLPDYEVYTAGGFTDKTIHSAAYLDDTRWLVLLVVILINILVAVLMEKSFLTKERGEIACLKALGFRDSSIVFWQTLRIFIVMLISTVVAIVLNNPICQVSVGSIFKSMGAKKIIFDPNVLESYVIYPGIIIVATLFGVFLTAMSVRHISANEINSIE
;
A
#
# COMPACT_ATOMS: atom_id res chain seq x y z
N MET A 1 -25.69 44.45 -11.01
CA MET A 1 -24.77 44.38 -12.18
C MET A 1 -23.81 43.19 -12.15
N PHE A 2 -22.89 43.03 -11.18
CA PHE A 2 -21.96 41.88 -11.14
C PHE A 2 -22.67 40.53 -11.09
N PHE A 3 -23.71 40.38 -10.28
CA PHE A 3 -24.47 39.13 -10.14
C PHE A 3 -25.23 38.74 -11.41
N GLU A 4 -25.76 39.70 -12.14
CA GLU A 4 -26.45 39.45 -13.42
C GLU A 4 -25.48 39.06 -14.55
N ILE A 5 -24.29 39.70 -14.58
CA ILE A 5 -23.19 39.33 -15.49
C ILE A 5 -22.75 37.93 -15.21
N LEU A 6 -22.53 37.61 -13.92
CA LEU A 6 -22.14 36.26 -13.46
C LEU A 6 -23.17 35.19 -13.89
N LYS A 7 -24.48 35.45 -13.67
CA LYS A 7 -25.58 34.54 -14.05
C LYS A 7 -25.65 34.31 -15.56
N ARG A 8 -25.45 35.35 -16.38
CA ARG A 8 -25.42 35.24 -17.84
C ARG A 8 -24.20 34.46 -18.33
N ASP A 9 -23.05 34.72 -17.80
CA ASP A 9 -21.81 34.04 -18.17
C ASP A 9 -21.79 32.56 -17.74
N LEU A 10 -22.32 32.22 -16.57
CA LEU A 10 -22.54 30.85 -16.14
C LEU A 10 -23.47 30.07 -17.10
N LYS A 11 -24.53 30.73 -17.62
CA LYS A 11 -25.45 30.12 -18.59
C LYS A 11 -24.85 29.98 -20.00
N ARG A 12 -23.97 30.90 -20.42
CA ARG A 12 -23.36 30.90 -21.76
C ARG A 12 -22.35 29.78 -21.96
N LYS A 13 -21.56 29.43 -20.91
CA LYS A 13 -20.50 28.38 -20.93
C LYS A 13 -20.78 27.22 -19.97
N LYS A 14 -22.02 26.72 -19.98
CA LYS A 14 -22.48 25.70 -19.02
C LYS A 14 -21.51 24.50 -18.85
N THR A 15 -21.10 23.91 -19.99
CA THR A 15 -20.25 22.68 -19.93
C THR A 15 -18.89 22.93 -19.30
N MET A 16 -18.24 24.04 -19.66
CA MET A 16 -16.89 24.36 -19.16
C MET A 16 -16.92 24.73 -17.68
N ASN A 17 -17.93 25.50 -17.26
CA ASN A 17 -18.15 25.83 -15.86
C ASN A 17 -18.51 24.57 -15.03
N PHE A 18 -19.34 23.69 -15.59
CA PHE A 18 -19.74 22.43 -14.96
C PHE A 18 -18.55 21.50 -14.76
N ILE A 19 -17.63 21.38 -15.72
CA ILE A 19 -16.45 20.55 -15.60
C ILE A 19 -15.50 21.09 -14.51
N ILE A 20 -15.25 22.42 -14.49
CA ILE A 20 -14.45 23.03 -13.40
C ILE A 20 -15.10 22.78 -12.05
N PHE A 21 -16.42 22.93 -11.96
CA PHE A 21 -17.18 22.69 -10.75
C PHE A 21 -17.02 21.26 -10.24
N ILE A 22 -17.16 20.26 -11.13
CA ILE A 22 -16.90 18.84 -10.79
C ILE A 22 -15.47 18.62 -10.33
N PHE A 23 -14.47 19.22 -11.00
CA PHE A 23 -13.08 19.09 -10.58
C PHE A 23 -12.80 19.66 -9.20
N VAL A 24 -13.44 20.79 -8.85
CA VAL A 24 -13.33 21.35 -7.51
C VAL A 24 -13.99 20.43 -6.48
N ILE A 25 -15.21 19.92 -6.77
CA ILE A 25 -15.89 18.94 -5.91
C ILE A 25 -14.99 17.75 -5.68
N MET A 26 -14.50 17.10 -6.74
CA MET A 26 -13.62 15.93 -6.63
C MET A 26 -12.36 16.24 -5.83
N SER A 27 -11.67 17.35 -6.15
CA SER A 27 -10.44 17.72 -5.44
C SER A 27 -10.67 17.92 -3.95
N VAL A 28 -11.75 18.60 -3.57
CA VAL A 28 -12.08 18.84 -2.15
C VAL A 28 -12.52 17.55 -1.48
N THR A 29 -13.38 16.74 -2.14
CA THR A 29 -13.79 15.42 -1.59
C THR A 29 -12.59 14.55 -1.30
N PHE A 30 -11.68 14.38 -2.27
CA PHE A 30 -10.51 13.52 -2.09
C PHE A 30 -9.52 14.07 -1.06
N VAL A 31 -9.25 15.38 -1.08
CA VAL A 31 -8.29 15.98 -0.13
C VAL A 31 -8.83 15.90 1.29
N CYS A 32 -10.09 16.29 1.50
CA CYS A 32 -10.70 16.25 2.83
C CYS A 32 -10.77 14.81 3.35
N SER A 33 -11.26 13.85 2.54
CA SER A 33 -11.34 12.44 2.94
C SER A 33 -9.96 11.83 3.19
N SER A 34 -8.95 12.12 2.35
CA SER A 34 -7.60 11.58 2.54
C SER A 34 -6.89 12.18 3.75
N VAL A 35 -7.06 13.48 4.01
CA VAL A 35 -6.51 14.11 5.22
C VAL A 35 -7.21 13.58 6.47
N THR A 36 -8.53 13.40 6.42
CA THR A 36 -9.29 12.77 7.51
C THR A 36 -8.85 11.33 7.75
N ASN A 37 -8.70 10.54 6.68
CA ASN A 37 -8.24 9.15 6.78
C ASN A 37 -6.83 9.08 7.37
N LEU A 38 -5.87 9.84 6.80
CA LEU A 38 -4.49 9.82 7.28
C LEU A 38 -4.39 10.28 8.74
N SER A 39 -4.97 11.44 9.06
CA SER A 39 -4.97 11.97 10.43
C SER A 39 -5.78 11.07 11.37
N GLY A 40 -6.93 10.56 10.92
CA GLY A 40 -7.76 9.62 11.67
C GLY A 40 -6.99 8.35 11.99
N THR A 41 -6.31 7.72 11.01
CA THR A 41 -5.53 6.50 11.23
C THR A 41 -4.39 6.73 12.21
N PHE A 42 -3.57 7.78 12.04
CA PHE A 42 -2.44 8.06 12.93
C PHE A 42 -2.89 8.44 14.35
N ASN A 43 -3.81 9.38 14.49
CA ASN A 43 -4.28 9.83 15.81
C ASN A 43 -5.09 8.74 16.53
N SER A 44 -5.87 7.95 15.77
CA SER A 44 -6.64 6.85 16.33
C SER A 44 -5.73 5.72 16.80
N LEU A 45 -4.63 5.45 16.10
CA LEU A 45 -3.67 4.45 16.52
C LEU A 45 -3.01 4.84 17.84
N ASP A 46 -2.55 6.09 17.97
CA ASP A 46 -1.98 6.59 19.23
C ASP A 46 -2.98 6.48 20.38
N LYS A 47 -4.21 6.95 20.14
CA LYS A 47 -5.29 6.90 21.14
C LYS A 47 -5.71 5.47 21.48
N PHE A 48 -5.75 4.57 20.49
CA PHE A 48 -6.06 3.15 20.69
C PHE A 48 -5.05 2.49 21.64
N PHE A 49 -3.76 2.77 21.45
CA PHE A 49 -2.70 2.28 22.33
C PHE A 49 -2.76 2.90 23.74
N GLU A 50 -3.21 4.15 23.87
CA GLU A 50 -3.43 4.80 25.16
C GLU A 50 -4.66 4.24 25.87
N GLU A 51 -5.81 4.10 25.18
CA GLU A 51 -7.05 3.57 25.73
C GLU A 51 -6.93 2.08 26.11
N ALA A 52 -6.13 1.32 25.36
CA ALA A 52 -5.83 -0.08 25.66
C ALA A 52 -4.87 -0.25 26.85
N GLU A 53 -4.32 0.86 27.39
CA GLU A 53 -3.34 0.86 28.50
C GLU A 53 -2.11 -0.02 28.24
N VAL A 54 -1.64 -0.01 27.01
CA VAL A 54 -0.54 -0.85 26.54
C VAL A 54 0.78 -0.42 27.13
N GLY A 55 1.60 -1.38 27.62
CA GLY A 55 2.93 -1.10 28.17
C GLY A 55 3.89 -0.48 27.14
N ASP A 56 4.96 0.18 27.61
CA ASP A 56 5.94 0.86 26.75
C ASP A 56 6.87 -0.13 26.04
N PHE A 57 7.05 -1.30 26.67
CA PHE A 57 7.86 -2.40 26.17
C PHE A 57 7.15 -3.72 26.48
N LEU A 58 7.32 -4.73 25.65
CA LEU A 58 6.81 -6.09 25.90
C LEU A 58 7.90 -7.13 25.67
N ALA A 59 7.83 -8.24 26.41
CA ALA A 59 8.55 -9.47 26.15
C ALA A 59 7.58 -10.64 26.15
N LEU A 60 7.70 -11.51 25.15
CA LEU A 60 7.01 -12.79 25.07
C LEU A 60 7.98 -13.88 25.49
N GLU A 61 7.67 -14.55 26.59
CA GLU A 61 8.51 -15.59 27.16
C GLU A 61 7.90 -16.97 27.00
N ARG A 62 8.74 -17.98 26.88
CA ARG A 62 8.40 -19.40 27.01
C ARG A 62 8.52 -19.82 28.45
N ALA A 63 7.70 -20.76 28.89
CA ALA A 63 7.73 -21.31 30.24
C ALA A 63 9.03 -22.11 30.56
N GLN A 64 9.76 -22.53 29.51
CA GLN A 64 10.96 -23.34 29.67
C GLN A 64 12.24 -22.58 29.32
N GLY A 65 13.35 -22.85 29.98
CA GLY A 65 14.70 -22.55 29.51
C GLY A 65 15.47 -21.40 30.16
N ALA A 66 14.94 -20.70 31.18
CA ALA A 66 15.68 -19.60 31.81
C ALA A 66 15.92 -19.83 33.32
N GLU A 67 17.08 -19.36 33.85
CA GLU A 67 17.32 -19.25 35.26
C GLU A 67 16.50 -18.17 35.95
N LYS A 68 16.23 -17.06 35.23
CA LYS A 68 15.38 -15.93 35.67
C LYS A 68 14.42 -15.51 34.56
N THR A 69 13.21 -15.16 34.91
CA THR A 69 12.23 -14.58 33.97
C THR A 69 12.52 -13.10 33.68
N ALA A 70 12.00 -12.56 32.58
CA ALA A 70 12.11 -11.14 32.29
C ALA A 70 11.46 -10.27 33.39
N GLU A 71 10.33 -10.73 33.95
CA GLU A 71 9.69 -10.09 35.11
C GLU A 71 10.64 -10.00 36.30
N GLU A 72 11.34 -11.10 36.66
CA GLU A 72 12.28 -11.13 37.78
C GLU A 72 13.46 -10.18 37.57
N ILE A 73 14.02 -10.14 36.34
CA ILE A 73 15.12 -9.23 36.00
C ILE A 73 14.66 -7.79 36.09
N ALA A 74 13.50 -7.47 35.48
CA ALA A 74 13.01 -6.12 35.41
C ALA A 74 12.56 -5.55 36.75
N ARG A 75 12.11 -6.38 37.69
CA ARG A 75 11.74 -5.95 39.06
C ARG A 75 12.94 -5.41 39.86
N GLU A 76 14.16 -5.80 39.52
CA GLU A 76 15.38 -5.31 40.14
C GLU A 76 15.81 -3.93 39.60
N LEU A 77 15.22 -3.45 38.49
CA LEU A 77 15.62 -2.24 37.80
C LEU A 77 14.84 -1.00 38.31
N PRO A 78 15.53 0.06 38.79
CA PRO A 78 14.87 1.19 39.43
C PRO A 78 14.07 2.10 38.49
N TYR A 79 14.22 1.94 37.18
CA TYR A 79 13.52 2.72 36.14
C TYR A 79 12.32 1.98 35.55
N VAL A 80 11.98 0.80 36.04
CA VAL A 80 10.76 0.06 35.68
C VAL A 80 9.67 0.42 36.69
N ASN A 81 8.62 1.07 36.24
CA ASN A 81 7.56 1.63 37.07
C ASN A 81 6.48 0.60 37.43
N ASP A 82 6.12 -0.26 36.50
CA ASP A 82 5.12 -1.33 36.66
C ASP A 82 5.36 -2.47 35.68
N ILE A 83 4.92 -3.67 36.04
CA ILE A 83 5.00 -4.87 35.22
C ILE A 83 3.66 -5.60 35.32
N LYS A 84 3.07 -5.95 34.18
CA LYS A 84 1.86 -6.75 34.11
C LYS A 84 2.12 -8.00 33.26
N THR A 85 1.90 -9.17 33.83
CA THR A 85 2.16 -10.47 33.18
C THR A 85 0.86 -11.14 32.77
N GLU A 86 0.74 -11.50 31.51
CA GLU A 86 -0.37 -12.25 30.92
C GLU A 86 0.10 -13.66 30.55
N LYS A 87 -0.57 -14.69 31.08
CA LYS A 87 -0.32 -16.08 30.67
C LYS A 87 -1.00 -16.38 29.35
N ILE A 88 -0.29 -17.06 28.47
CA ILE A 88 -0.77 -17.46 27.15
C ILE A 88 -0.55 -18.95 26.92
N LEU A 89 -1.40 -19.53 26.06
CA LEU A 89 -1.18 -20.82 25.44
C LEU A 89 -0.93 -20.60 23.96
N TYR A 90 0.14 -21.15 23.44
CA TYR A 90 0.53 -21.05 22.04
C TYR A 90 0.67 -22.44 21.41
N ASN A 91 0.84 -22.53 20.08
CA ASN A 91 0.98 -23.79 19.33
C ASN A 91 -0.23 -24.73 19.49
N VAL A 92 -1.42 -24.26 19.21
CA VAL A 92 -2.67 -25.04 19.30
C VAL A 92 -2.65 -26.20 18.30
N GLU A 93 -3.00 -27.43 18.75
CA GLU A 93 -2.94 -28.65 17.91
C GLU A 93 -3.95 -28.66 16.77
N GLY A 94 -5.15 -28.12 16.96
CA GLY A 94 -6.19 -28.10 15.94
C GLY A 94 -7.40 -27.25 16.30
N ILE A 95 -8.01 -26.65 15.27
CA ILE A 95 -9.26 -25.90 15.39
C ILE A 95 -10.29 -26.49 14.42
N LYS A 96 -11.35 -27.12 14.98
CA LYS A 96 -12.46 -27.66 14.19
C LYS A 96 -13.57 -26.65 14.06
N VAL A 97 -13.95 -26.32 12.86
CA VAL A 97 -15.05 -25.41 12.55
C VAL A 97 -16.38 -26.15 12.39
N LYS A 98 -17.49 -25.42 12.35
CA LYS A 98 -18.85 -25.94 12.25
C LYS A 98 -19.08 -26.90 11.06
N SER A 99 -18.34 -26.74 9.97
CA SER A 99 -18.39 -27.64 8.81
C SER A 99 -17.83 -29.05 9.09
N GLY A 100 -17.21 -29.27 10.24
CA GLY A 100 -16.50 -30.52 10.60
C GLY A 100 -15.09 -30.57 9.98
N LYS A 101 -14.67 -29.57 9.24
CA LYS A 101 -13.32 -29.41 8.70
C LYS A 101 -12.35 -29.07 9.84
N ASP A 102 -11.27 -29.78 9.94
CA ASP A 102 -10.16 -29.46 10.83
C ASP A 102 -9.26 -28.47 10.10
N ILE A 103 -9.26 -27.21 10.55
CA ILE A 103 -8.42 -26.18 9.98
C ILE A 103 -7.11 -26.17 10.76
N LYS A 104 -6.03 -26.58 10.11
CA LYS A 104 -4.69 -26.45 10.62
C LYS A 104 -4.28 -24.98 10.44
N VAL A 105 -4.26 -24.25 11.55
CA VAL A 105 -3.79 -22.86 11.52
C VAL A 105 -2.27 -22.90 11.57
N ALA A 106 -1.62 -22.58 10.44
CA ALA A 106 -0.16 -22.52 10.34
C ALA A 106 0.45 -21.28 11.02
N GLU A 107 -0.36 -20.50 11.70
CA GLU A 107 0.07 -19.29 12.42
C GLU A 107 0.19 -19.58 13.92
N ILE A 108 1.04 -18.83 14.59
CA ILE A 108 1.17 -18.93 16.06
C ILE A 108 -0.11 -18.37 16.67
N VAL A 109 -1.08 -19.24 16.94
CA VAL A 109 -2.31 -18.86 17.64
C VAL A 109 -2.00 -18.70 19.12
N MET A 110 -2.31 -17.54 19.67
CA MET A 110 -2.19 -17.28 21.11
C MET A 110 -3.57 -17.31 21.75
N ILE A 111 -3.76 -18.17 22.74
CA ILE A 111 -4.97 -18.18 23.56
C ILE A 111 -4.63 -17.54 24.90
N SER A 112 -5.40 -16.53 25.29
CA SER A 112 -5.24 -15.86 26.58
C SER A 112 -6.56 -15.75 27.32
N SER A 113 -6.48 -15.66 28.64
CA SER A 113 -7.63 -15.36 29.47
C SER A 113 -7.88 -13.85 29.50
N PHE A 114 -9.15 -13.47 29.51
CA PHE A 114 -9.51 -12.07 29.70
C PHE A 114 -9.20 -11.60 31.13
N ASP A 115 -8.27 -10.65 31.28
CA ASP A 115 -8.06 -9.90 32.54
C ASP A 115 -7.95 -8.39 32.23
N ARG A 116 -8.99 -7.65 32.64
CA ARG A 116 -9.06 -6.19 32.45
C ARG A 116 -7.94 -5.42 33.17
N ARG A 117 -7.29 -6.02 34.20
CA ARG A 117 -6.18 -5.37 34.93
C ARG A 117 -4.90 -5.33 34.13
N ILE A 118 -4.76 -6.24 33.16
CA ILE A 118 -3.57 -6.34 32.31
C ILE A 118 -3.73 -5.38 31.12
N ASN A 119 -4.71 -5.63 30.26
CA ASN A 119 -4.98 -4.84 29.05
C ASN A 119 -6.47 -4.59 28.87
N ARG A 120 -6.81 -3.51 28.18
CA ARG A 120 -8.18 -3.26 27.74
C ARG A 120 -8.34 -3.67 26.30
N TYR A 121 -9.34 -4.45 26.03
CA TYR A 121 -9.72 -4.92 24.70
C TYR A 121 -11.02 -4.28 24.25
N PHE A 122 -11.14 -4.12 22.94
CA PHE A 122 -12.34 -3.58 22.33
C PHE A 122 -12.92 -4.57 21.32
N TYR A 123 -14.19 -4.43 21.01
CA TYR A 123 -14.86 -5.28 20.04
C TYR A 123 -15.92 -4.50 19.27
N SER A 124 -16.38 -5.06 18.15
CA SER A 124 -17.39 -4.52 17.25
C SER A 124 -17.01 -3.20 16.56
N GLU A 125 -17.79 -2.79 15.56
CA GLU A 125 -17.63 -1.50 14.86
C GLU A 125 -17.86 -0.29 15.76
N LYS A 126 -18.61 -0.47 16.86
CA LYS A 126 -18.91 0.61 17.81
C LYS A 126 -17.82 0.84 18.85
N ASN A 127 -16.70 0.16 18.76
CA ASN A 127 -15.57 0.27 19.70
C ASN A 127 -15.98 0.08 21.17
N LEU A 128 -16.81 -0.93 21.44
CA LEU A 128 -17.25 -1.23 22.80
C LEU A 128 -16.10 -1.88 23.56
N GLU A 129 -15.82 -1.37 24.75
CA GLU A 129 -14.83 -1.99 25.65
C GLU A 129 -15.34 -3.33 26.13
N LEU A 130 -14.48 -4.35 26.07
CA LEU A 130 -14.79 -5.68 26.61
C LEU A 130 -14.69 -5.64 28.12
N THR A 131 -15.76 -6.05 28.81
CA THR A 131 -15.83 -6.05 30.27
C THR A 131 -15.79 -7.44 30.89
N GLU A 132 -16.24 -8.45 30.13
CA GLU A 132 -16.24 -9.86 30.58
C GLU A 132 -16.27 -10.78 29.36
N VAL A 133 -15.74 -11.99 29.53
CA VAL A 133 -15.89 -13.09 28.57
C VAL A 133 -16.59 -14.23 29.29
N PRO A 134 -17.84 -14.60 28.90
CA PRO A 134 -18.55 -15.67 29.53
C PRO A 134 -17.93 -17.02 29.18
N LYS A 135 -18.08 -18.01 30.07
CA LYS A 135 -17.65 -19.40 29.86
C LYS A 135 -18.20 -19.97 28.54
N GLY A 136 -17.38 -20.65 27.78
CA GLY A 136 -17.71 -21.15 26.44
C GLY A 136 -17.86 -20.07 25.37
N GLY A 137 -17.50 -18.82 25.68
CA GLY A 137 -17.43 -17.70 24.73
C GLY A 137 -16.02 -17.40 24.31
N ILE A 138 -15.86 -16.91 23.07
CA ILE A 138 -14.56 -16.53 22.51
C ILE A 138 -14.67 -15.25 21.68
N TYR A 139 -13.66 -14.39 21.78
CA TYR A 139 -13.47 -13.24 20.89
C TYR A 139 -12.23 -13.47 20.05
N ILE A 140 -12.34 -13.28 18.74
CA ILE A 140 -11.31 -13.58 17.75
C ILE A 140 -11.14 -12.39 16.80
N ARG A 141 -9.95 -12.19 16.27
CA ARG A 141 -9.70 -11.14 15.24
C ARG A 141 -10.42 -11.46 13.93
N LYS A 142 -10.66 -10.42 13.12
CA LYS A 142 -11.32 -10.54 11.82
C LYS A 142 -10.57 -11.44 10.85
N SER A 143 -9.24 -11.28 10.76
CA SER A 143 -8.39 -12.14 9.91
C SER A 143 -8.47 -13.61 10.27
N ALA A 144 -8.48 -13.94 11.58
CA ALA A 144 -8.63 -15.32 12.02
C ALA A 144 -10.03 -15.90 11.69
N LEU A 145 -11.10 -15.09 11.72
CA LEU A 145 -12.43 -15.51 11.27
C LEU A 145 -12.45 -15.88 9.79
N GLU A 146 -11.77 -15.10 8.96
CA GLU A 146 -11.65 -15.36 7.52
C GLU A 146 -10.89 -16.67 7.24
N ILE A 147 -9.78 -16.92 7.96
CA ILE A 147 -9.03 -18.17 7.88
C ILE A 147 -9.89 -19.36 8.31
N LEU A 148 -10.65 -19.21 9.40
CA LEU A 148 -11.54 -20.23 9.93
C LEU A 148 -12.83 -20.42 9.11
N GLU A 149 -13.04 -19.67 8.04
CA GLU A 149 -14.27 -19.69 7.23
C GLU A 149 -15.54 -19.60 8.12
N SER A 150 -15.48 -18.78 9.20
CA SER A 150 -16.50 -18.72 10.25
C SER A 150 -16.95 -17.28 10.50
N ASP A 151 -18.18 -17.12 11.00
CA ASP A 151 -18.78 -15.84 11.33
C ASP A 151 -19.09 -15.71 12.84
N VAL A 152 -19.34 -14.48 13.29
CA VAL A 152 -19.82 -14.22 14.65
C VAL A 152 -21.13 -14.95 14.89
N GLY A 153 -21.17 -15.77 15.95
CA GLY A 153 -22.30 -16.64 16.30
C GLY A 153 -22.06 -18.11 15.97
N ASP A 154 -21.07 -18.44 15.15
CA ASP A 154 -20.66 -19.82 14.89
C ASP A 154 -19.92 -20.43 16.09
N THR A 155 -19.73 -21.73 16.05
CA THR A 155 -19.08 -22.51 17.11
C THR A 155 -17.83 -23.17 16.54
N ILE A 156 -16.72 -23.06 17.27
CA ILE A 156 -15.45 -23.70 16.96
C ILE A 156 -15.04 -24.61 18.12
N LYS A 157 -14.23 -25.63 17.84
CA LYS A 157 -13.63 -26.49 18.83
C LYS A 157 -12.12 -26.38 18.78
N ILE A 158 -11.51 -26.16 19.92
CA ILE A 158 -10.07 -25.97 20.06
C ILE A 158 -9.52 -27.13 20.90
N THR A 159 -8.46 -27.77 20.39
CA THR A 159 -7.78 -28.87 21.06
C THR A 159 -6.36 -28.44 21.47
N ILE A 160 -6.04 -28.61 22.74
CA ILE A 160 -4.72 -28.37 23.33
C ILE A 160 -4.39 -29.56 24.23
N ASP A 161 -3.26 -30.24 23.99
CA ASP A 161 -2.80 -31.41 24.75
C ASP A 161 -3.92 -32.43 25.00
N GLY A 162 -4.68 -32.75 23.94
CA GLY A 162 -5.79 -33.69 23.97
C GLY A 162 -7.09 -33.21 24.64
N ILE A 163 -7.12 -32.00 25.22
CA ILE A 163 -8.31 -31.38 25.76
C ILE A 163 -9.06 -30.62 24.67
N GLU A 164 -10.21 -31.16 24.19
CA GLU A 164 -11.07 -30.49 23.22
C GLU A 164 -12.16 -29.69 23.95
N LYS A 165 -12.29 -28.38 23.62
CA LYS A 165 -13.36 -27.50 24.12
C LYS A 165 -14.07 -26.79 22.98
N GLU A 166 -15.37 -26.56 23.21
CA GLU A 166 -16.26 -25.90 22.26
C GLU A 166 -16.50 -24.44 22.69
N PHE A 167 -16.31 -23.50 21.75
CA PHE A 167 -16.50 -22.09 21.99
C PHE A 167 -17.43 -21.47 20.97
N LYS A 168 -18.33 -20.61 21.44
CA LYS A 168 -19.16 -19.77 20.58
C LYS A 168 -18.46 -18.44 20.31
N ILE A 169 -18.31 -18.05 19.05
CA ILE A 169 -17.72 -16.76 18.63
C ILE A 169 -18.69 -15.63 18.98
N LEU A 170 -18.30 -14.77 19.91
CA LEU A 170 -19.16 -13.69 20.43
C LEU A 170 -18.93 -12.35 19.72
N GLY A 171 -17.75 -12.14 19.13
CA GLY A 171 -17.46 -10.90 18.44
C GLY A 171 -16.03 -10.84 17.87
N VAL A 172 -15.78 -9.76 17.11
CA VAL A 172 -14.45 -9.47 16.52
C VAL A 172 -13.63 -8.68 17.54
N LEU A 173 -12.47 -9.23 17.91
CA LEU A 173 -11.52 -8.63 18.86
C LEU A 173 -10.68 -7.55 18.16
N LYS A 174 -10.51 -6.41 18.83
CA LYS A 174 -9.52 -5.37 18.49
C LYS A 174 -8.43 -5.40 19.56
N ASP A 175 -7.25 -5.83 19.15
CA ASP A 175 -6.06 -5.99 19.99
C ASP A 175 -5.03 -4.93 19.59
N ALA A 176 -4.61 -4.08 20.51
CA ALA A 176 -3.67 -3.00 20.21
C ALA A 176 -2.26 -3.53 19.92
N PHE A 177 -1.80 -4.57 20.57
CA PHE A 177 -0.47 -5.12 20.35
C PHE A 177 -0.40 -6.05 19.14
N PHE A 178 -1.27 -7.04 19.09
CA PHE A 178 -1.23 -8.09 18.08
C PHE A 178 -2.30 -7.90 17.00
N GLY A 179 -2.88 -6.69 16.91
CA GLY A 179 -3.93 -6.34 15.96
C GLY A 179 -3.43 -5.88 14.59
N GLY A 180 -2.16 -5.53 14.44
CA GLY A 180 -1.60 -5.01 13.20
C GLY A 180 -1.52 -6.03 12.07
N SER A 181 -1.64 -5.55 10.83
CA SER A 181 -1.69 -6.39 9.62
C SER A 181 -0.36 -7.05 9.24
N LEU A 182 0.78 -6.57 9.79
CA LEU A 182 2.11 -7.12 9.47
C LEU A 182 2.56 -8.24 10.42
N ILE A 183 1.95 -8.36 11.60
CA ILE A 183 2.20 -9.47 12.52
C ILE A 183 0.86 -10.14 12.75
N ASP A 184 0.62 -11.21 12.05
CA ASP A 184 -0.60 -11.97 12.23
C ASP A 184 -0.41 -13.13 13.18
N SER A 185 -0.28 -12.78 14.47
CA SER A 185 -0.41 -13.75 15.55
C SER A 185 -1.84 -13.61 16.10
N PRO A 186 -2.79 -14.41 15.61
CA PRO A 186 -4.19 -14.27 16.03
C PRO A 186 -4.31 -14.57 17.51
N ARG A 187 -4.81 -13.58 18.26
CA ARG A 187 -5.16 -13.77 19.66
C ARG A 187 -6.61 -14.27 19.76
N PHE A 188 -6.81 -15.32 20.53
CA PHE A 188 -8.09 -15.88 20.92
C PHE A 188 -8.31 -15.61 22.40
N LEU A 189 -9.29 -14.78 22.72
CA LEU A 189 -9.57 -14.35 24.07
C LEU A 189 -10.75 -15.13 24.65
N ILE A 190 -10.49 -15.88 25.72
CA ILE A 190 -11.46 -16.76 26.39
C ILE A 190 -11.67 -16.38 27.85
N SER A 191 -12.62 -17.03 28.53
CA SER A 191 -12.83 -16.83 29.96
C SER A 191 -11.66 -17.39 30.79
N GLU A 192 -11.43 -16.81 31.98
CA GLU A 192 -10.41 -17.34 32.91
C GLU A 192 -10.75 -18.80 33.33
N GLU A 193 -12.04 -19.13 33.50
CA GLU A 193 -12.46 -20.50 33.84
C GLU A 193 -12.05 -21.50 32.74
N ASP A 194 -12.31 -21.17 31.47
CA ASP A 194 -11.96 -22.04 30.34
C ASP A 194 -10.45 -22.15 30.17
N PHE A 195 -9.70 -21.08 30.40
CA PHE A 195 -8.24 -21.07 30.36
C PHE A 195 -7.68 -21.99 31.45
N CYS A 196 -8.16 -21.87 32.69
CA CYS A 196 -7.75 -22.74 33.80
C CYS A 196 -8.03 -24.21 33.55
N GLU A 197 -9.10 -24.56 32.81
CA GLU A 197 -9.35 -25.95 32.45
C GLU A 197 -8.29 -26.52 31.51
N TYR A 198 -7.74 -25.75 30.56
CA TYR A 198 -6.61 -26.17 29.74
C TYR A 198 -5.33 -26.38 30.56
N LEU A 199 -5.11 -25.57 31.61
CA LEU A 199 -3.93 -25.74 32.48
C LEU A 199 -3.92 -27.07 33.25
N THR A 200 -5.01 -27.86 33.21
CA THR A 200 -5.04 -29.22 33.82
C THR A 200 -4.47 -30.32 32.91
N ALA A 201 -4.09 -29.97 31.67
CA ALA A 201 -3.50 -30.91 30.73
C ALA A 201 -2.15 -31.43 31.23
N LYS A 202 -1.76 -32.62 30.75
CA LYS A 202 -0.60 -33.33 31.31
C LYS A 202 0.74 -32.73 30.93
N ASP A 203 0.87 -32.31 29.66
CA ASP A 203 2.12 -31.81 29.11
C ASP A 203 1.99 -30.31 28.73
N ILE A 204 1.18 -29.56 29.51
CA ILE A 204 0.82 -28.17 29.23
C ILE A 204 2.00 -27.21 29.18
N ASP A 205 3.11 -27.51 29.88
CA ASP A 205 4.28 -26.62 29.96
C ASP A 205 4.91 -26.33 28.60
N GLN A 206 4.78 -27.22 27.62
CA GLN A 206 5.26 -26.99 26.24
C GLN A 206 4.38 -26.02 25.44
N TYR A 207 3.12 -25.78 25.91
CA TYR A 207 2.17 -24.85 25.31
C TYR A 207 2.07 -23.54 26.09
N LEU A 208 2.69 -23.47 27.28
CA LEU A 208 2.58 -22.32 28.17
C LEU A 208 3.68 -21.30 27.92
N GLY A 209 3.27 -20.04 27.88
CA GLY A 209 4.14 -18.87 27.84
C GLY A 209 3.54 -17.72 28.60
N SER A 210 4.26 -16.60 28.63
CA SER A 210 3.78 -15.34 29.18
C SER A 210 4.11 -14.16 28.26
N ILE A 211 3.32 -13.10 28.38
CA ILE A 211 3.63 -11.79 27.82
C ILE A 211 3.77 -10.83 29.00
N ASP A 212 4.97 -10.29 29.14
CA ASP A 212 5.26 -9.28 30.14
C ASP A 212 5.21 -7.89 29.53
N TYR A 213 4.34 -7.04 30.06
CA TYR A 213 4.17 -5.65 29.66
C TYR A 213 4.87 -4.75 30.66
N PHE A 214 5.90 -4.05 30.21
CA PHE A 214 6.71 -3.17 31.04
C PHE A 214 6.31 -1.71 30.83
N TYR A 215 6.18 -0.99 31.94
CA TYR A 215 5.97 0.45 31.95
C TYR A 215 7.24 1.11 32.46
N THR A 216 7.99 1.79 31.59
CA THR A 216 9.32 2.28 31.89
C THR A 216 9.63 3.58 31.17
N ASP A 217 10.42 4.46 31.82
CA ASP A 217 10.96 5.67 31.21
C ASP A 217 12.26 5.45 30.43
N ASN A 218 12.89 4.24 30.56
CA ASN A 218 14.15 3.94 29.94
C ASN A 218 14.11 2.57 29.22
N ILE A 219 13.53 2.59 28.02
CA ILE A 219 13.32 1.41 27.16
C ILE A 219 14.67 0.82 26.71
N ASP A 220 15.65 1.67 26.37
CA ASP A 220 16.91 1.21 25.81
C ASP A 220 17.75 0.42 26.83
N ASP A 221 17.78 0.84 28.07
CA ASP A 221 18.50 0.12 29.11
C ASP A 221 17.75 -1.16 29.52
N LEU A 222 16.41 -1.13 29.62
CA LEU A 222 15.61 -2.33 29.84
C LEU A 222 15.85 -3.37 28.75
N ARG A 223 15.83 -2.95 27.48
CA ARG A 223 16.11 -3.84 26.34
C ARG A 223 17.50 -4.47 26.42
N LYS A 224 18.52 -3.71 26.87
CA LYS A 224 19.87 -4.24 27.05
C LYS A 224 19.95 -5.30 28.15
N GLU A 225 19.30 -5.05 29.28
CA GLU A 225 19.29 -6.01 30.38
C GLU A 225 18.53 -7.29 30.02
N LEU A 226 17.34 -7.15 29.42
CA LEU A 226 16.54 -8.30 28.98
C LEU A 226 17.14 -9.04 27.78
N SER A 227 18.07 -8.44 27.04
CA SER A 227 18.71 -9.08 25.88
C SER A 227 19.55 -10.31 26.25
N GLU A 228 19.92 -10.46 27.51
CA GLU A 228 20.64 -11.63 28.02
C GLU A 228 19.70 -12.74 28.52
N CYS A 229 18.40 -12.51 28.52
CA CYS A 229 17.39 -13.48 28.93
C CYS A 229 17.07 -14.45 27.79
N THR A 230 17.32 -15.74 28.03
CA THR A 230 17.36 -16.76 26.96
C THR A 230 16.02 -17.40 26.62
N ASN A 231 14.99 -17.24 27.48
CA ASN A 231 13.64 -17.72 27.24
C ASN A 231 12.73 -16.73 26.49
N ILE A 232 13.22 -15.51 26.21
CA ILE A 232 12.45 -14.52 25.46
C ILE A 232 12.40 -14.92 23.97
N ALA A 233 11.20 -15.24 23.50
CA ALA A 233 10.92 -15.54 22.10
C ALA A 233 10.84 -14.28 21.24
N PHE A 234 10.30 -13.19 21.80
CA PHE A 234 10.11 -11.94 21.09
C PHE A 234 10.05 -10.79 22.11
N MET A 235 10.66 -9.66 21.78
CA MET A 235 10.50 -8.43 22.55
C MET A 235 10.45 -7.21 21.63
N ASP A 236 9.61 -6.25 21.98
CA ASP A 236 9.49 -5.04 21.19
C ASP A 236 8.92 -3.86 21.99
N THR A 237 9.02 -2.69 21.40
CA THR A 237 8.51 -1.44 21.96
C THR A 237 7.10 -1.13 21.48
N LYS A 238 6.35 -0.36 22.25
CA LYS A 238 5.07 0.23 21.84
C LYS A 238 5.19 0.97 20.50
N GLY A 239 6.31 1.67 20.27
CA GLY A 239 6.56 2.39 19.01
C GLY A 239 6.68 1.46 17.81
N THR A 240 7.36 0.33 17.96
CA THR A 240 7.53 -0.67 16.89
C THR A 240 6.22 -1.41 16.62
N MET A 241 5.46 -1.75 17.67
CA MET A 241 4.17 -2.43 17.50
C MET A 241 3.17 -1.57 16.71
N LYS A 242 3.23 -0.25 16.80
CA LYS A 242 2.46 0.65 15.94
C LYS A 242 2.81 0.51 14.45
N ILE A 243 4.03 0.09 14.13
CA ILE A 243 4.44 -0.12 12.72
C ILE A 243 3.79 -1.36 12.13
N THR A 244 3.33 -2.30 12.94
CA THR A 244 2.57 -3.46 12.43
C THR A 244 1.28 -3.06 11.72
N TYR A 245 0.75 -1.86 12.03
CA TYR A 245 -0.37 -1.23 11.34
C TYR A 245 0.05 -0.43 10.09
N LEU A 246 1.25 -0.72 9.55
CA LEU A 246 1.81 0.04 8.42
C LEU A 246 0.95 -0.09 7.16
N MET A 247 0.25 -1.22 6.94
CA MET A 247 -0.56 -1.41 5.74
C MET A 247 -1.73 -0.44 5.69
N GLU A 248 -2.37 -0.17 6.82
CA GLU A 248 -3.40 0.86 6.96
C GLU A 248 -2.83 2.25 6.63
N MET A 249 -1.59 2.54 7.08
CA MET A 249 -0.88 3.79 6.79
C MET A 249 -0.45 3.87 5.32
N VAL A 250 -0.05 2.76 4.69
CA VAL A 250 0.31 2.69 3.25
C VAL A 250 -0.89 3.06 2.40
N VAL A 251 -2.07 2.47 2.66
CA VAL A 251 -3.30 2.78 1.94
C VAL A 251 -3.67 4.26 2.09
N ALA A 252 -3.65 4.78 3.32
CA ALA A 252 -3.91 6.20 3.58
C ALA A 252 -2.91 7.11 2.85
N GLY A 253 -1.62 6.74 2.84
CA GLY A 253 -0.56 7.45 2.11
C GLY A 253 -0.75 7.43 0.59
N LEU A 254 -1.12 6.29 0.00
CA LEU A 254 -1.44 6.17 -1.43
C LEU A 254 -2.62 7.06 -1.81
N LEU A 255 -3.68 7.09 -1.02
CA LEU A 255 -4.84 7.95 -1.24
C LEU A 255 -4.48 9.45 -1.13
N MET A 256 -3.55 9.81 -0.25
CA MET A 256 -3.01 11.17 -0.17
C MET A 256 -2.23 11.55 -1.42
N ILE A 257 -1.41 10.65 -1.97
CA ILE A 257 -0.72 10.87 -3.26
C ILE A 257 -1.73 11.09 -4.39
N VAL A 258 -2.78 10.26 -4.45
CA VAL A 258 -3.89 10.42 -5.40
C VAL A 258 -4.51 11.81 -5.28
N SER A 259 -4.79 12.26 -4.06
CA SER A 259 -5.39 13.57 -3.79
C SER A 259 -4.51 14.74 -4.23
N ILE A 260 -3.19 14.69 -3.96
CA ILE A 260 -2.21 15.70 -4.41
C ILE A 260 -2.19 15.76 -5.95
N CYS A 261 -2.15 14.61 -6.62
CA CYS A 261 -2.17 14.53 -8.07
C CYS A 261 -3.48 15.11 -8.65
N LEU A 262 -4.63 14.87 -8.01
CA LEU A 262 -5.91 15.45 -8.39
C LEU A 262 -5.90 16.97 -8.31
N ILE A 263 -5.33 17.56 -7.26
CA ILE A 263 -5.16 19.01 -7.15
C ILE A 263 -4.31 19.52 -8.32
N ILE A 264 -3.18 18.87 -8.59
CA ILE A 264 -2.28 19.25 -9.69
C ILE A 264 -3.02 19.23 -11.03
N ILE A 265 -3.78 18.17 -11.31
CA ILE A 265 -4.61 18.04 -12.51
C ILE A 265 -5.64 19.17 -12.57
N ALA A 266 -6.38 19.42 -11.48
CA ALA A 266 -7.37 20.49 -11.39
C ALA A 266 -6.76 21.87 -11.68
N LEU A 267 -5.55 22.14 -11.16
CA LEU A 267 -4.84 23.39 -11.43
C LEU A 267 -4.43 23.55 -12.91
N PHE A 268 -3.97 22.47 -13.55
CA PHE A 268 -3.66 22.49 -14.99
C PHE A 268 -4.91 22.77 -15.83
N ILE A 269 -6.02 22.12 -15.49
CA ILE A 269 -7.32 22.30 -16.16
C ILE A 269 -7.84 23.73 -15.96
N LEU A 270 -7.79 24.24 -14.73
CA LEU A 270 -8.19 25.59 -14.40
C LEU A 270 -7.37 26.62 -15.21
N LYS A 271 -6.03 26.46 -15.23
CA LYS A 271 -5.14 27.31 -16.03
C LYS A 271 -5.50 27.28 -17.52
N PHE A 272 -5.71 26.08 -18.06
CA PHE A 272 -6.10 25.90 -19.45
C PHE A 272 -7.43 26.57 -19.74
N THR A 273 -8.45 26.32 -18.92
CA THR A 273 -9.79 26.85 -19.09
C THR A 273 -9.82 28.38 -19.02
N ILE A 274 -9.13 28.97 -18.04
CA ILE A 274 -9.00 30.41 -17.90
C ILE A 274 -8.29 31.01 -19.13
N SER A 275 -7.18 30.42 -19.56
CA SER A 275 -6.41 30.89 -20.71
C SER A 275 -7.26 30.79 -22.00
N PHE A 276 -8.02 29.72 -22.15
CA PHE A 276 -8.92 29.50 -23.27
C PHE A 276 -10.06 30.54 -23.28
N THR A 277 -10.77 30.73 -22.15
CA THR A 277 -11.84 31.71 -22.00
C THR A 277 -11.38 33.13 -22.32
N ILE A 278 -10.20 33.53 -21.78
CA ILE A 278 -9.62 34.85 -22.04
C ILE A 278 -9.26 35.00 -23.52
N SER A 279 -8.77 33.95 -24.18
CA SER A 279 -8.46 33.96 -25.61
C SER A 279 -9.72 34.04 -26.50
N GLU A 280 -10.78 33.37 -26.08
CA GLU A 280 -12.07 33.42 -26.80
C GLU A 280 -12.77 34.77 -26.65
N GLU A 281 -12.72 35.38 -25.46
CA GLU A 281 -13.32 36.67 -25.15
C GLU A 281 -12.37 37.86 -25.38
N PHE A 282 -11.33 37.65 -26.19
CA PHE A 282 -10.30 38.67 -26.46
C PHE A 282 -10.86 39.99 -26.93
N ARG A 283 -11.86 39.94 -27.85
CA ARG A 283 -12.55 41.12 -28.40
C ARG A 283 -13.38 41.86 -27.33
N GLU A 284 -14.10 41.11 -26.49
CA GLU A 284 -14.92 41.68 -25.42
C GLU A 284 -14.01 42.38 -24.37
N ILE A 285 -12.88 41.73 -24.02
CA ILE A 285 -11.86 42.29 -23.11
C ILE A 285 -11.26 43.59 -23.69
N GLY A 286 -11.00 43.61 -25.01
CA GLY A 286 -10.50 44.79 -25.70
C GLY A 286 -11.48 45.96 -25.66
N ILE A 287 -12.75 45.70 -25.91
CA ILE A 287 -13.82 46.69 -25.81
C ILE A 287 -13.95 47.25 -24.38
N MET A 288 -13.95 46.37 -23.38
CA MET A 288 -13.96 46.80 -21.96
C MET A 288 -12.78 47.71 -21.61
N LYS A 289 -11.59 47.43 -22.12
CA LYS A 289 -10.42 48.28 -21.93
C LYS A 289 -10.52 49.60 -22.69
N ALA A 290 -11.09 49.60 -23.92
CA ALA A 290 -11.28 50.79 -24.71
C ALA A 290 -12.27 51.78 -24.06
N ILE A 291 -13.28 51.31 -23.34
CA ILE A 291 -14.23 52.09 -22.54
C ILE A 291 -13.59 52.61 -21.24
N GLY A 292 -12.36 52.22 -20.93
CA GLY A 292 -11.59 52.70 -19.76
C GLY A 292 -11.66 51.79 -18.52
N ILE A 293 -12.20 50.57 -18.61
CA ILE A 293 -12.20 49.65 -17.47
C ILE A 293 -10.75 49.19 -17.21
N PRO A 294 -10.19 49.40 -15.99
CA PRO A 294 -8.83 49.01 -15.67
C PRO A 294 -8.66 47.49 -15.72
N SER A 295 -7.48 47.03 -16.16
CA SER A 295 -7.16 45.59 -16.25
C SER A 295 -7.37 44.82 -14.94
N ALA A 296 -7.23 45.51 -13.81
CA ALA A 296 -7.52 44.92 -12.48
C ALA A 296 -9.02 44.60 -12.29
N GLY A 297 -9.91 45.51 -12.71
CA GLY A 297 -11.35 45.32 -12.65
C GLY A 297 -11.82 44.16 -13.54
N ILE A 298 -11.28 44.07 -14.78
CA ILE A 298 -11.59 42.97 -15.68
C ILE A 298 -11.12 41.64 -15.08
N ARG A 299 -9.90 41.58 -14.51
CA ARG A 299 -9.38 40.39 -13.82
C ARG A 299 -10.30 39.98 -12.68
N MET A 300 -10.76 40.93 -11.87
CA MET A 300 -11.64 40.66 -10.74
C MET A 300 -12.97 40.04 -11.15
N LEU A 301 -13.53 40.47 -12.33
CA LEU A 301 -14.75 39.89 -12.88
C LEU A 301 -14.63 38.38 -13.13
N TYR A 302 -13.51 37.96 -13.75
CA TYR A 302 -13.25 36.54 -13.98
C TYR A 302 -12.97 35.80 -12.66
N LEU A 303 -12.25 36.41 -11.74
CA LEU A 303 -11.93 35.80 -10.46
C LEU A 303 -13.16 35.55 -9.59
N VAL A 304 -14.12 36.48 -9.55
CA VAL A 304 -15.38 36.30 -8.80
C VAL A 304 -16.16 35.07 -9.30
N LYS A 305 -16.18 34.86 -10.63
CA LYS A 305 -16.80 33.66 -11.22
C LYS A 305 -16.16 32.35 -10.71
N TYR A 306 -14.82 32.29 -10.79
CA TYR A 306 -14.10 31.07 -10.35
C TYR A 306 -14.16 30.90 -8.84
N LEU A 307 -14.21 32.00 -8.07
CA LEU A 307 -14.42 31.97 -6.63
C LEU A 307 -15.80 31.38 -6.26
N ALA A 308 -16.83 31.82 -6.95
CA ALA A 308 -18.19 31.30 -6.74
C ALA A 308 -18.27 29.79 -7.01
N LEU A 309 -17.68 29.34 -8.15
CA LEU A 309 -17.61 27.93 -8.48
C LEU A 309 -16.75 27.13 -7.48
N ALA A 310 -15.65 27.72 -7.02
CA ALA A 310 -14.76 27.08 -6.04
C ALA A 310 -15.43 26.94 -4.67
N ILE A 311 -16.13 27.97 -4.17
CA ILE A 311 -16.83 27.90 -2.88
C ILE A 311 -17.99 26.90 -2.95
N LEU A 312 -18.83 26.97 -3.98
CA LEU A 312 -19.95 26.02 -4.13
C LEU A 312 -19.46 24.59 -4.30
N GLY A 313 -18.40 24.39 -5.10
CA GLY A 313 -17.77 23.09 -5.29
C GLY A 313 -17.12 22.58 -4.00
N ALA A 314 -16.51 23.48 -3.21
CA ALA A 314 -15.90 23.11 -1.93
C ALA A 314 -16.94 22.70 -0.89
N VAL A 315 -18.07 23.39 -0.81
CA VAL A 315 -19.15 23.01 0.12
C VAL A 315 -19.71 21.63 -0.21
N ILE A 316 -20.01 21.38 -1.50
CA ILE A 316 -20.52 20.06 -1.92
C ILE A 316 -19.42 19.00 -1.73
N GLY A 317 -18.18 19.26 -2.15
CA GLY A 317 -17.05 18.35 -1.97
C GLY A 317 -16.78 18.02 -0.51
N PHE A 318 -16.90 19.00 0.38
CA PHE A 318 -16.77 18.79 1.81
C PHE A 318 -17.90 17.87 2.35
N ILE A 319 -19.15 18.07 1.93
CA ILE A 319 -20.27 17.19 2.32
C ILE A 319 -20.03 15.76 1.79
N CYS A 320 -19.60 15.63 0.54
CA CYS A 320 -19.31 14.34 -0.08
C CYS A 320 -18.07 13.65 0.53
N SER A 321 -17.19 14.40 1.20
CA SER A 321 -15.99 13.82 1.80
C SER A 321 -16.28 12.90 2.99
N PHE A 322 -17.38 13.09 3.72
CA PHE A 322 -17.74 12.25 4.86
C PHE A 322 -18.05 10.80 4.45
N PRO A 323 -19.06 10.54 3.61
CA PRO A 323 -19.36 9.15 3.21
C PRO A 323 -18.22 8.53 2.42
N PHE A 324 -17.39 9.35 1.75
CA PHE A 324 -16.22 8.85 1.05
C PHE A 324 -15.08 8.48 2.02
N ALA A 325 -14.86 9.25 3.09
CA ALA A 325 -13.93 8.90 4.17
C ALA A 325 -14.39 7.62 4.89
N ASP A 326 -15.68 7.48 5.18
CA ASP A 326 -16.24 6.28 5.80
C ASP A 326 -15.98 5.03 4.97
N LEU A 327 -16.19 5.11 3.64
CA LEU A 327 -15.89 4.01 2.71
C LEU A 327 -14.38 3.63 2.73
N LEU A 328 -13.50 4.62 2.78
CA LEU A 328 -12.04 4.39 2.81
C LEU A 328 -11.56 3.80 4.13
N MET A 329 -12.24 4.10 5.23
CA MET A 329 -11.87 3.68 6.58
C MET A 329 -12.58 2.38 7.01
N GLU A 330 -13.43 1.79 6.18
CA GLU A 330 -14.24 0.62 6.54
C GLU A 330 -13.38 -0.53 7.09
N LYS A 331 -12.34 -0.92 6.37
CA LYS A 331 -11.41 -1.96 6.82
C LYS A 331 -10.59 -1.55 8.05
N THR A 332 -10.16 -0.30 8.12
CA THR A 332 -9.40 0.23 9.27
C THR A 332 -10.27 0.23 10.54
N LYS A 333 -11.59 0.48 10.41
CA LYS A 333 -12.54 0.40 11.53
C LYS A 333 -12.67 -1.00 12.14
N GLU A 334 -12.39 -2.04 11.38
CA GLU A 334 -12.41 -3.42 11.88
C GLU A 334 -11.19 -3.74 12.77
N THR A 335 -10.06 -3.07 12.54
CA THR A 335 -8.77 -3.37 13.18
C THR A 335 -8.43 -2.41 14.32
N ILE A 336 -8.77 -1.12 14.18
CA ILE A 336 -8.38 -0.04 15.10
C ILE A 336 -9.63 0.59 15.73
N VAL A 337 -9.48 1.09 16.96
CA VAL A 337 -10.46 1.98 17.59
C VAL A 337 -10.32 3.37 16.99
N ILE A 338 -11.30 3.82 16.20
CA ILE A 338 -11.24 5.11 15.52
C ILE A 338 -11.77 6.22 16.41
N SER A 339 -11.00 7.28 16.53
CA SER A 339 -11.34 8.52 17.23
C SER A 339 -11.65 9.62 16.21
N ASP A 340 -12.84 10.23 16.33
CA ASP A 340 -13.26 11.35 15.47
C ASP A 340 -12.70 12.73 15.91
N GLU A 341 -11.93 12.79 17.00
CA GLU A 341 -11.43 14.05 17.56
C GLU A 341 -10.49 14.79 16.60
N GLY A 342 -10.83 16.01 16.25
CA GLY A 342 -10.03 16.89 15.39
C GLY A 342 -10.15 16.66 13.88
N SER A 343 -10.76 15.57 13.42
CA SER A 343 -10.89 15.25 11.99
C SER A 343 -11.69 16.30 11.22
N LEU A 344 -12.76 16.81 11.84
CA LEU A 344 -13.62 17.84 11.24
C LEU A 344 -12.89 19.17 11.05
N MET A 345 -12.09 19.61 12.04
CA MET A 345 -11.32 20.85 11.93
C MET A 345 -10.28 20.77 10.82
N LEU A 346 -9.55 19.65 10.73
CA LEU A 346 -8.56 19.38 9.68
C LEU A 346 -9.21 19.35 8.28
N SER A 347 -10.39 18.74 8.16
CA SER A 347 -11.15 18.71 6.91
C SER A 347 -11.59 20.11 6.46
N VAL A 348 -12.07 20.95 7.38
CA VAL A 348 -12.44 22.34 7.07
C VAL A 348 -11.21 23.14 6.64
N ILE A 349 -10.08 23.02 7.35
CA ILE A 349 -8.83 23.69 6.97
C ILE A 349 -8.38 23.22 5.58
N SER A 350 -8.45 21.93 5.30
CA SER A 350 -8.09 21.35 4.00
C SER A 350 -8.96 21.92 2.87
N ALA A 351 -10.27 22.01 3.06
CA ALA A 351 -11.18 22.60 2.08
C ALA A 351 -10.83 24.08 1.80
N ILE A 352 -10.53 24.86 2.84
CA ILE A 352 -10.11 26.27 2.71
C ILE A 352 -8.79 26.37 1.94
N VAL A 353 -7.81 25.50 2.25
CA VAL A 353 -6.50 25.45 1.56
C VAL A 353 -6.70 25.15 0.08
N VAL A 354 -7.52 24.16 -0.28
CA VAL A 354 -7.82 23.84 -1.70
C VAL A 354 -8.43 25.04 -2.42
N VAL A 355 -9.41 25.72 -1.82
CA VAL A 355 -10.01 26.93 -2.40
C VAL A 355 -8.96 28.05 -2.56
N ALA A 356 -8.10 28.25 -1.57
CA ALA A 356 -7.03 29.25 -1.61
C ALA A 356 -6.03 28.95 -2.75
N ILE A 357 -5.63 27.69 -2.92
CA ILE A 357 -4.75 27.25 -4.01
C ILE A 357 -5.41 27.51 -5.38
N VAL A 358 -6.67 27.10 -5.54
CA VAL A 358 -7.45 27.34 -6.78
C VAL A 358 -7.52 28.83 -7.10
N MET A 359 -7.76 29.67 -6.10
CA MET A 359 -7.83 31.15 -6.26
C MET A 359 -6.47 31.76 -6.60
N LEU A 360 -5.39 31.33 -5.94
CA LEU A 360 -4.03 31.79 -6.24
C LEU A 360 -3.63 31.49 -7.69
N PHE A 361 -3.94 30.28 -8.16
CA PHE A 361 -3.71 29.87 -9.55
C PHE A 361 -4.60 30.62 -10.54
N GLY A 362 -5.89 30.82 -10.20
CA GLY A 362 -6.80 31.66 -10.95
C GLY A 362 -6.28 33.08 -11.11
N PHE A 363 -5.84 33.69 -10.03
CA PHE A 363 -5.22 35.03 -10.02
C PHE A 363 -3.96 35.11 -10.90
N ARG A 364 -3.11 34.07 -10.86
CA ARG A 364 -1.90 33.99 -11.69
C ARG A 364 -2.27 33.81 -13.18
N SER A 365 -3.26 33.01 -13.48
CA SER A 365 -3.71 32.71 -14.87
C SER A 365 -4.35 33.93 -15.54
N THR A 366 -5.10 34.75 -14.80
CA THR A 366 -5.71 35.97 -15.31
C THR A 366 -4.70 37.08 -15.65
N ARG A 367 -3.38 36.93 -15.31
CA ARG A 367 -2.34 37.89 -15.74
C ARG A 367 -2.25 38.04 -17.25
N LEU A 368 -2.73 37.09 -18.03
CA LEU A 368 -2.80 37.12 -19.48
C LEU A 368 -3.60 38.36 -19.98
N ILE A 369 -4.64 38.77 -19.24
CA ILE A 369 -5.46 39.94 -19.56
C ILE A 369 -4.61 41.22 -19.65
N LYS A 370 -3.51 41.36 -18.87
CA LYS A 370 -2.65 42.54 -18.93
C LYS A 370 -1.92 42.70 -20.26
N LYS A 371 -1.66 41.59 -20.98
CA LYS A 371 -0.89 41.56 -22.22
C LYS A 371 -1.71 42.04 -23.44
N TYR A 372 -3.01 42.02 -23.37
CA TYR A 372 -3.89 42.44 -24.49
C TYR A 372 -4.08 43.94 -24.48
N THR A 373 -3.83 44.60 -25.65
CA THR A 373 -4.12 46.01 -25.83
C THR A 373 -5.47 46.21 -26.50
N PRO A 374 -6.18 47.36 -26.28
CA PRO A 374 -7.45 47.65 -26.98
C PRO A 374 -7.29 47.68 -28.51
N VAL A 375 -6.15 48.21 -28.97
CA VAL A 375 -5.86 48.33 -30.41
C VAL A 375 -5.71 46.96 -31.07
N ASP A 376 -4.99 46.04 -30.42
CA ASP A 376 -4.84 44.67 -30.93
C ASP A 376 -6.16 43.92 -30.97
N ALA A 377 -7.05 44.16 -30.00
CA ALA A 377 -8.37 43.53 -29.93
C ALA A 377 -9.34 44.00 -31.00
N ILE A 378 -9.26 45.28 -31.40
CA ILE A 378 -10.14 45.86 -32.41
C ILE A 378 -9.60 45.60 -33.81
N ARG A 379 -8.24 45.69 -34.00
CA ARG A 379 -7.58 45.63 -35.31
C ARG A 379 -7.29 44.21 -35.79
N ASN A 380 -6.90 43.34 -34.87
CA ASN A 380 -6.51 41.97 -35.16
C ASN A 380 -7.51 41.00 -34.54
N GLY A 381 -8.68 40.83 -35.15
CA GLY A 381 -9.54 39.74 -34.75
C GLY A 381 -8.73 38.44 -34.55
N SER A 382 -9.27 37.41 -33.96
CA SER A 382 -8.59 36.13 -33.58
C SER A 382 -7.84 35.44 -34.75
N THR A 383 -7.82 35.99 -35.92
CA THR A 383 -7.30 35.44 -37.19
C THR A 383 -5.84 35.81 -37.49
N GLY A 384 -5.21 36.83 -36.86
CA GLY A 384 -3.89 37.32 -37.24
C GLY A 384 -2.67 36.38 -36.98
N GLU A 385 -2.83 35.39 -36.18
CA GLU A 385 -1.73 34.45 -35.88
C GLU A 385 -1.62 33.24 -36.84
N ARG A 386 -2.68 32.97 -37.62
CA ARG A 386 -2.76 31.74 -38.44
C ARG A 386 -1.86 31.72 -39.66
N TYR A 387 -1.55 32.83 -40.25
CA TYR A 387 -0.74 32.91 -41.46
C TYR A 387 0.79 32.64 -41.29
N LYS A 388 1.29 32.53 -40.05
CA LYS A 388 2.72 32.32 -39.77
C LYS A 388 3.13 30.92 -39.43
N LYS A 389 2.20 30.01 -39.23
CA LYS A 389 2.57 28.60 -38.85
C LYS A 389 2.77 27.76 -40.10
N LYS A 390 4.04 27.53 -40.46
CA LYS A 390 4.43 26.50 -41.42
C LYS A 390 4.20 25.13 -40.78
N GLY A 391 3.38 24.26 -41.39
CA GLY A 391 3.25 22.86 -40.99
C GLY A 391 4.61 22.17 -41.10
N ILE A 392 4.91 21.33 -40.13
CA ILE A 392 6.18 20.55 -40.07
C ILE A 392 6.12 19.45 -41.15
N LEU A 393 4.96 18.84 -41.34
CA LEU A 393 4.72 17.81 -42.36
C LEU A 393 4.14 18.41 -43.63
N LYS A 394 4.56 17.90 -44.81
CA LYS A 394 4.07 18.33 -46.12
C LYS A 394 3.14 17.26 -46.68
N LEU A 395 1.87 17.57 -46.90
CA LEU A 395 0.86 16.66 -47.44
C LEU A 395 1.28 16.09 -48.82
N SER A 396 1.92 16.92 -49.66
CA SER A 396 2.41 16.51 -50.98
C SER A 396 3.50 15.42 -50.96
N LYS A 397 4.13 15.15 -49.83
CA LYS A 397 5.13 14.10 -49.65
C LYS A 397 4.62 12.91 -48.80
N SER A 398 3.37 12.94 -48.37
CA SER A 398 2.76 11.92 -47.52
C SER A 398 1.82 11.05 -48.30
N GLY A 399 2.02 9.73 -48.33
CA GLY A 399 1.08 8.77 -48.89
C GLY A 399 -0.05 8.36 -47.94
N SER A 400 -0.18 9.05 -46.76
CA SER A 400 -1.16 8.72 -45.73
C SER A 400 -2.55 9.30 -46.02
N ARG A 401 -3.59 8.66 -45.49
CA ARG A 401 -4.96 9.18 -45.55
C ARG A 401 -5.03 10.56 -44.86
N PRO A 402 -5.96 11.46 -45.30
CA PRO A 402 -6.02 12.83 -44.78
C PRO A 402 -6.18 12.96 -43.26
N ALA A 403 -7.06 12.16 -42.63
CA ALA A 403 -7.34 12.26 -41.21
C ALA A 403 -6.13 11.91 -40.30
N PRO A 404 -5.38 10.83 -40.51
CA PRO A 404 -4.15 10.56 -39.75
C PRO A 404 -3.08 11.63 -39.96
N PHE A 405 -2.92 12.12 -41.20
CA PHE A 405 -1.99 13.22 -41.49
C PHE A 405 -2.33 14.49 -40.70
N MET A 406 -3.61 14.88 -40.71
CA MET A 406 -4.08 16.06 -39.98
C MET A 406 -3.86 15.91 -38.48
N ALA A 407 -4.21 14.75 -37.89
CA ALA A 407 -4.04 14.48 -36.45
C ALA A 407 -2.56 14.63 -36.02
N LEU A 408 -1.63 14.02 -36.77
CA LEU A 408 -0.20 14.08 -36.45
C LEU A 408 0.37 15.47 -36.67
N ASN A 409 0.01 16.15 -37.76
CA ASN A 409 0.46 17.50 -38.05
C ASN A 409 -0.01 18.52 -37.01
N ASP A 410 -1.23 18.38 -36.49
CA ASP A 410 -1.78 19.26 -35.45
C ASP A 410 -0.96 19.15 -34.16
N ILE A 411 -0.61 17.92 -33.78
CA ILE A 411 0.20 17.68 -32.57
C ILE A 411 1.59 18.28 -32.73
N LEU A 412 2.26 18.00 -33.85
CA LEU A 412 3.65 18.46 -34.10
C LEU A 412 3.72 19.98 -34.25
N SER A 413 2.78 20.60 -34.96
CA SER A 413 2.76 22.06 -35.17
C SER A 413 2.25 22.84 -33.96
N GLY A 414 1.50 22.20 -33.07
CA GLY A 414 0.83 22.82 -31.92
C GLY A 414 1.23 22.24 -30.56
N LEU A 415 2.42 21.66 -30.38
CA LEU A 415 2.85 20.88 -29.22
C LEU A 415 2.51 21.56 -27.87
N ARG A 416 2.68 22.88 -27.77
CA ARG A 416 2.35 23.63 -26.54
C ARG A 416 0.91 23.49 -26.08
N ARG A 417 -0.04 23.21 -27.00
CA ARG A 417 -1.46 23.03 -26.68
C ARG A 417 -1.71 21.65 -26.06
N PHE A 418 -0.95 20.65 -26.50
CA PHE A 418 -1.10 19.26 -26.07
C PHE A 418 -0.27 18.91 -24.83
N VAL A 419 0.77 19.71 -24.48
CA VAL A 419 1.61 19.46 -23.29
C VAL A 419 0.78 19.34 -22.02
N VAL A 420 -0.24 20.21 -21.84
CA VAL A 420 -1.11 20.14 -20.65
C VAL A 420 -1.87 18.81 -20.61
N MET A 421 -2.37 18.34 -21.75
CA MET A 421 -3.08 17.05 -21.85
C MET A 421 -2.12 15.90 -21.60
N ILE A 422 -0.92 15.92 -22.21
CA ILE A 422 0.10 14.89 -22.01
C ILE A 422 0.43 14.79 -20.53
N ILE A 423 0.71 15.88 -19.85
CA ILE A 423 1.02 15.89 -18.41
C ILE A 423 -0.15 15.33 -17.61
N THR A 424 -1.37 15.78 -17.88
CA THR A 424 -2.57 15.35 -17.13
C THR A 424 -2.85 13.85 -17.31
N PHE A 425 -2.81 13.35 -18.53
CA PHE A 425 -3.00 11.92 -18.82
C PHE A 425 -1.84 11.08 -18.28
N THR A 426 -0.61 11.57 -18.36
CA THR A 426 0.56 10.90 -17.75
C THR A 426 0.39 10.73 -16.25
N ILE A 427 0.00 11.79 -15.54
CA ILE A 427 -0.24 11.73 -14.08
C ILE A 427 -1.38 10.75 -13.77
N GLY A 428 -2.48 10.79 -14.52
CA GLY A 428 -3.60 9.87 -14.32
C GLY A 428 -3.20 8.40 -14.52
N ILE A 429 -2.47 8.09 -15.59
CA ILE A 429 -2.00 6.72 -15.88
C ILE A 429 -0.98 6.28 -14.82
N LEU A 430 -0.03 7.16 -14.45
CA LEU A 430 0.96 6.89 -13.41
C LEU A 430 0.31 6.53 -12.06
N LEU A 431 -0.76 7.21 -11.66
CA LEU A 431 -1.46 6.90 -10.41
C LEU A 431 -1.93 5.45 -10.36
N VAL A 432 -2.53 4.95 -11.43
CA VAL A 432 -2.95 3.55 -11.50
C VAL A 432 -1.74 2.62 -11.52
N MET A 433 -0.70 2.97 -12.28
CA MET A 433 0.54 2.16 -12.34
C MET A 433 1.23 2.05 -10.98
N ILE A 434 1.29 3.11 -10.18
CA ILE A 434 1.92 3.10 -8.84
C ILE A 434 1.17 2.10 -7.93
N VAL A 435 -0.16 2.16 -7.90
CA VAL A 435 -0.97 1.23 -7.09
C VAL A 435 -0.79 -0.20 -7.56
N LEU A 436 -0.83 -0.44 -8.87
CA LEU A 436 -0.63 -1.78 -9.44
C LEU A 436 0.77 -2.32 -9.17
N ASN A 437 1.80 -1.49 -9.24
CA ASN A 437 3.16 -1.91 -8.92
C ASN A 437 3.31 -2.30 -7.46
N CYS A 438 2.69 -1.53 -6.54
CA CYS A 438 2.68 -1.87 -5.13
C CYS A 438 2.03 -3.24 -4.91
N ILE A 439 0.83 -3.46 -5.45
CA ILE A 439 0.08 -4.73 -5.33
C ILE A 439 0.86 -5.90 -5.97
N SER A 440 1.36 -5.71 -7.20
CA SER A 440 2.12 -6.76 -7.90
C SER A 440 3.39 -7.13 -7.15
N THR A 441 4.07 -6.14 -6.55
CA THR A 441 5.31 -6.39 -5.78
C THR A 441 5.00 -7.15 -4.49
N LEU A 442 3.91 -6.78 -3.79
CA LEU A 442 3.49 -7.50 -2.58
C LEU A 442 3.01 -8.94 -2.86
N LYS A 443 2.53 -9.23 -4.08
CA LYS A 443 2.16 -10.57 -4.54
C LYS A 443 3.28 -11.28 -5.31
N SER A 444 4.44 -10.64 -5.45
CA SER A 444 5.55 -11.20 -6.23
C SER A 444 6.22 -12.34 -5.48
N GLU A 445 6.57 -13.40 -6.22
CA GLU A 445 7.38 -14.50 -5.71
C GLU A 445 8.73 -14.02 -5.16
N LYS A 446 9.29 -12.93 -5.69
CA LYS A 446 10.56 -12.35 -5.27
C LYS A 446 10.49 -11.61 -3.94
N LEU A 447 9.29 -11.31 -3.43
CA LEU A 447 9.16 -10.59 -2.15
C LEU A 447 9.60 -11.48 -0.97
N VAL A 448 9.51 -12.80 -1.09
CA VAL A 448 9.87 -13.75 -0.02
C VAL A 448 11.29 -13.55 0.48
N ARG A 449 12.23 -13.19 -0.39
CA ARG A 449 13.62 -12.92 0.00
C ARG A 449 13.80 -11.75 0.98
N TRP A 450 12.87 -10.77 0.96
CA TRP A 450 12.88 -9.67 1.91
C TRP A 450 12.45 -10.06 3.32
N PHE A 451 11.94 -11.30 3.47
CA PHE A 451 11.64 -11.91 4.76
C PHE A 451 12.74 -12.87 5.25
N GLY A 452 13.90 -12.86 4.62
CA GLY A 452 15.05 -13.67 5.03
C GLY A 452 14.98 -15.12 4.57
N VAL A 453 14.13 -15.46 3.59
CA VAL A 453 13.95 -16.80 3.03
C VAL A 453 14.51 -16.88 1.63
N THR A 454 15.12 -17.99 1.24
CA THR A 454 15.55 -18.22 -0.15
C THR A 454 14.38 -18.40 -1.08
N GLU A 455 14.52 -17.98 -2.35
CA GLU A 455 13.49 -18.20 -3.38
C GLU A 455 13.37 -19.71 -3.68
N ALA A 456 12.16 -20.25 -3.64
CA ALA A 456 11.85 -21.63 -3.94
C ALA A 456 10.54 -21.76 -4.75
N ASP A 457 10.32 -22.93 -5.38
CA ASP A 457 9.13 -23.19 -6.21
C ASP A 457 7.86 -23.38 -5.38
N ALA A 458 8.01 -23.92 -4.15
CA ALA A 458 6.90 -24.10 -3.21
C ALA A 458 7.38 -23.96 -1.76
N TYR A 459 6.42 -23.65 -0.90
CA TYR A 459 6.62 -23.54 0.55
C TYR A 459 5.58 -24.38 1.27
N LEU A 460 6.04 -25.12 2.29
CA LEU A 460 5.16 -25.88 3.16
C LEU A 460 5.12 -25.22 4.53
N SER A 461 3.96 -25.16 5.14
CA SER A 461 3.75 -24.66 6.48
C SER A 461 2.88 -25.63 7.27
N SER A 462 3.29 -25.95 8.51
CA SER A 462 2.49 -26.74 9.46
C SER A 462 2.82 -26.30 10.88
N THR A 463 1.79 -26.12 11.71
CA THR A 463 1.97 -25.81 13.14
C THR A 463 2.32 -27.04 13.96
N LYS A 464 1.84 -28.22 13.56
CA LYS A 464 2.06 -29.46 14.30
C LYS A 464 3.53 -29.79 14.48
N ASN A 465 4.34 -29.55 13.47
CA ASN A 465 5.76 -29.93 13.48
C ASN A 465 6.66 -28.90 14.19
N ILE A 466 6.18 -27.68 14.46
CA ILE A 466 6.97 -26.66 15.17
C ILE A 466 7.26 -27.13 16.62
N THR A 467 6.26 -27.71 17.27
CA THR A 467 6.45 -28.25 18.65
C THR A 467 7.40 -29.42 18.70
N ASP A 468 7.39 -30.30 17.66
CA ASP A 468 8.25 -31.49 17.61
C ASP A 468 9.75 -31.13 17.52
N TYR A 469 10.08 -29.95 16.97
CA TYR A 469 11.47 -29.48 16.81
C TYR A 469 12.00 -28.71 18.01
N HIS A 470 11.16 -28.29 18.97
CA HIS A 470 11.58 -27.58 20.18
C HIS A 470 12.14 -28.53 21.23
N ASN A 471 13.25 -29.18 20.92
CA ASN A 471 13.97 -30.05 21.84
C ASN A 471 15.46 -30.15 21.45
N GLU A 472 16.28 -30.79 22.32
CA GLU A 472 17.74 -30.93 22.09
C GLU A 472 18.06 -31.67 20.76
N ASN A 473 17.20 -32.59 20.32
CA ASN A 473 17.37 -33.36 19.09
C ASN A 473 16.58 -32.72 17.92
N GLY A 474 16.05 -31.53 18.07
CA GLY A 474 15.18 -30.87 17.10
C GLY A 474 15.81 -30.70 15.72
N LYS A 475 17.15 -30.51 15.66
CA LYS A 475 17.89 -30.44 14.40
C LYS A 475 17.81 -31.74 13.61
N GLU A 476 18.04 -32.89 14.29
CA GLU A 476 18.00 -34.24 13.68
C GLU A 476 16.57 -34.56 13.22
N ILE A 477 15.56 -34.26 14.04
CA ILE A 477 14.13 -34.46 13.69
C ILE A 477 13.76 -33.66 12.46
N LEU A 478 14.16 -32.38 12.37
CA LEU A 478 13.90 -31.55 11.20
C LEU A 478 14.62 -32.10 9.95
N GLN A 479 15.90 -32.50 10.08
CA GLN A 479 16.65 -33.04 8.94
C GLN A 479 16.03 -34.34 8.42
N ASP A 480 15.57 -35.22 9.29
CA ASP A 480 14.88 -36.46 8.93
C ASP A 480 13.55 -36.15 8.21
N GLU A 481 12.80 -35.17 8.68
CA GLU A 481 11.53 -34.76 8.05
C GLU A 481 11.77 -34.16 6.66
N LEU A 482 12.75 -33.29 6.50
CA LEU A 482 13.13 -32.73 5.21
C LEU A 482 13.54 -33.82 4.22
N GLU A 483 14.30 -34.82 4.67
CA GLU A 483 14.70 -35.97 3.84
C GLU A 483 13.52 -36.88 3.51
N ASN A 484 12.57 -37.11 4.43
CA ASN A 484 11.35 -37.87 4.18
C ASN A 484 10.49 -37.19 3.10
N ILE A 485 10.31 -35.86 3.18
CA ILE A 485 9.59 -35.08 2.16
C ILE A 485 10.34 -35.19 0.81
N ARG A 486 11.66 -35.03 0.79
CA ARG A 486 12.48 -35.16 -0.43
C ARG A 486 12.30 -36.52 -1.10
N MET A 487 12.39 -37.62 -0.32
CA MET A 487 12.22 -38.99 -0.82
C MET A 487 10.79 -39.23 -1.34
N LEU A 488 9.78 -38.69 -0.68
CA LEU A 488 8.37 -38.80 -1.12
C LEU A 488 8.16 -38.12 -2.48
N LEU A 489 8.70 -36.91 -2.63
CA LEU A 489 8.61 -36.16 -3.89
C LEU A 489 9.35 -36.88 -5.02
N GLU A 490 10.55 -37.38 -4.77
CA GLU A 490 11.33 -38.13 -5.75
C GLU A 490 10.61 -39.42 -6.24
N LYS A 491 10.02 -40.19 -5.31
CA LYS A 491 9.25 -41.40 -5.62
C LYS A 491 7.99 -41.10 -6.48
N THR A 492 7.46 -39.90 -6.38
CA THR A 492 6.28 -39.47 -7.12
C THR A 492 6.61 -38.74 -8.42
N GLY A 493 7.91 -38.72 -8.83
CA GLY A 493 8.40 -38.12 -10.04
C GLY A 493 8.52 -36.59 -10.01
N MET A 494 8.73 -36.03 -8.83
CA MET A 494 8.95 -34.59 -8.57
C MET A 494 10.28 -34.40 -7.84
N PRO A 495 11.44 -34.58 -8.54
CA PRO A 495 12.74 -34.41 -7.89
C PRO A 495 12.95 -32.97 -7.42
N ALA A 496 13.30 -32.82 -6.15
CA ALA A 496 13.45 -31.50 -5.53
C ALA A 496 14.54 -31.47 -4.46
N LYS A 497 15.13 -30.28 -4.25
CA LYS A 497 15.82 -29.95 -3.00
C LYS A 497 14.76 -29.53 -1.97
N VAL A 498 14.94 -29.96 -0.74
CA VAL A 498 14.04 -29.62 0.37
C VAL A 498 14.88 -29.07 1.52
N GLY A 499 14.63 -27.85 1.91
CA GLY A 499 15.33 -27.14 2.97
C GLY A 499 14.37 -26.34 3.83
N ALA A 500 14.89 -25.72 4.89
CA ALA A 500 14.12 -24.85 5.77
C ALA A 500 14.99 -23.71 6.31
N GLU A 501 14.36 -22.59 6.68
CA GLU A 501 14.99 -21.52 7.45
C GLU A 501 14.49 -21.59 8.89
N VAL A 502 15.41 -21.72 9.83
CA VAL A 502 15.11 -21.76 11.27
C VAL A 502 15.43 -20.41 11.89
N LEU A 503 14.54 -19.95 12.74
CA LEU A 503 14.61 -18.64 13.38
C LEU A 503 15.02 -18.78 14.85
N PHE A 504 15.91 -17.88 15.27
CA PHE A 504 16.34 -17.73 16.66
C PHE A 504 16.35 -16.26 17.04
N ASN A 505 16.25 -15.94 18.33
CA ASN A 505 16.52 -14.61 18.86
C ASN A 505 17.79 -14.65 19.72
N TYR A 506 18.77 -13.82 19.36
CA TYR A 506 20.03 -13.74 20.09
C TYR A 506 20.43 -12.29 20.38
N ALA A 507 21.10 -12.11 21.50
CA ALA A 507 21.76 -10.87 21.85
C ALA A 507 23.10 -10.75 21.12
N LEU A 508 23.34 -9.59 20.51
CA LEU A 508 24.60 -9.23 19.87
C LEU A 508 25.33 -8.20 20.69
N LYS A 509 26.65 -8.34 20.83
CA LYS A 509 27.49 -7.40 21.57
C LYS A 509 28.76 -7.04 20.81
N LYS A 510 29.11 -5.74 20.82
CA LYS A 510 30.42 -5.24 20.40
C LYS A 510 30.89 -4.16 21.37
N GLY A 511 31.91 -4.44 22.17
CA GLY A 511 32.35 -3.57 23.27
C GLY A 511 31.21 -3.33 24.27
N ASP A 512 30.82 -2.08 24.49
CA ASP A 512 29.71 -1.70 25.38
C ASP A 512 28.33 -1.66 24.71
N ARG A 513 28.26 -1.90 23.38
CA ARG A 513 27.02 -1.86 22.62
C ARG A 513 26.37 -3.22 22.52
N LYS A 514 25.08 -3.27 22.75
CA LYS A 514 24.25 -4.46 22.65
C LYS A 514 23.07 -4.21 21.69
N ALA A 515 22.64 -5.23 20.99
CA ALA A 515 21.45 -5.24 20.15
C ALA A 515 20.83 -6.63 20.15
N ASN A 516 19.52 -6.72 19.96
CA ASN A 516 18.85 -7.98 19.68
C ASN A 516 18.78 -8.23 18.18
N SER A 517 18.68 -9.49 17.80
CA SER A 517 18.54 -9.87 16.40
C SER A 517 17.60 -11.04 16.23
N MET A 518 16.79 -11.00 15.17
CA MET A 518 16.21 -12.21 14.61
C MET A 518 17.26 -12.89 13.73
N SER A 519 17.66 -14.10 14.10
CA SER A 519 18.75 -14.82 13.47
C SER A 519 18.19 -15.92 12.57
N PHE A 520 18.75 -16.05 11.37
CA PHE A 520 18.36 -17.01 10.34
C PHE A 520 19.44 -18.06 10.18
N LEU A 521 19.04 -19.33 10.25
CA LEU A 521 19.89 -20.49 9.99
C LEU A 521 19.23 -21.37 8.92
N GLY A 522 19.87 -21.50 7.77
CA GLY A 522 19.44 -22.43 6.74
C GLY A 522 19.75 -23.88 7.07
N VAL A 523 18.80 -24.79 6.89
CA VAL A 523 18.96 -26.24 7.03
C VAL A 523 18.71 -26.89 5.68
N ASN A 524 19.67 -27.67 5.21
CA ASN A 524 19.70 -28.25 3.85
C ASN A 524 19.60 -27.17 2.74
N THR A 525 19.99 -25.92 3.04
CA THR A 525 20.09 -24.81 2.09
C THR A 525 21.53 -24.32 2.05
N ASP A 526 21.98 -23.76 0.91
CA ASP A 526 23.28 -23.10 0.81
C ASP A 526 23.13 -21.63 1.22
N THR A 527 23.94 -21.15 2.17
CA THR A 527 23.94 -19.76 2.62
C THR A 527 24.18 -18.78 1.45
N ASN A 528 24.89 -19.22 0.40
CA ASN A 528 25.12 -18.43 -0.82
C ASN A 528 23.90 -18.34 -1.76
N ASP A 529 22.91 -19.21 -1.61
CA ASP A 529 21.68 -19.19 -2.46
C ASP A 529 20.73 -18.03 -2.07
N TYR A 530 20.99 -17.32 -0.97
CA TYR A 530 20.22 -16.16 -0.56
C TYR A 530 20.66 -14.88 -1.28
N ASP A 531 19.79 -14.29 -2.07
CA ASP A 531 20.11 -13.23 -3.05
C ASP A 531 20.23 -11.80 -2.52
N ASN A 532 19.95 -11.54 -1.22
CA ASN A 532 19.89 -10.19 -0.68
C ASN A 532 21.15 -9.69 0.03
N TYR A 533 22.32 -10.26 -0.25
CA TYR A 533 23.60 -9.70 0.21
C TYR A 533 23.92 -8.41 -0.56
N VAL A 534 24.39 -7.38 0.16
CA VAL A 534 24.63 -6.03 -0.39
C VAL A 534 26.12 -5.70 -0.44
N ASP A 535 26.81 -5.80 0.68
CA ASP A 535 28.25 -5.50 0.79
C ASP A 535 28.96 -6.72 1.43
N GLY A 536 30.22 -6.99 1.01
CA GLY A 536 30.98 -8.16 1.48
C GLY A 536 30.53 -9.47 0.82
N SER A 537 30.43 -10.55 1.59
CA SER A 537 30.04 -11.88 1.11
C SER A 537 29.10 -12.58 2.10
N ALA A 538 28.38 -13.60 1.61
CA ALA A 538 27.72 -14.56 2.50
C ALA A 538 28.72 -15.17 3.48
N PRO A 539 28.30 -15.59 4.68
CA PRO A 539 29.10 -16.38 5.57
C PRO A 539 29.65 -17.63 4.86
N GLN A 540 30.98 -17.82 4.84
CA GLN A 540 31.65 -18.95 4.18
C GLN A 540 32.11 -19.99 5.18
N ASN A 541 32.17 -19.63 6.45
CA ASN A 541 32.64 -20.50 7.56
C ASN A 541 31.65 -20.44 8.73
N PRO A 542 31.56 -21.49 9.57
CA PRO A 542 30.63 -21.51 10.71
C PRO A 542 30.86 -20.41 11.75
N ASN A 543 32.04 -19.79 11.78
CA ASN A 543 32.35 -18.64 12.65
C ASN A 543 32.15 -17.29 11.99
N GLU A 544 31.45 -17.22 10.84
CA GLU A 544 31.12 -15.99 10.13
C GLU A 544 29.61 -15.73 10.17
N ILE A 545 29.25 -14.44 10.20
CA ILE A 545 27.89 -13.98 10.14
C ILE A 545 27.73 -12.82 9.14
N ALA A 546 26.55 -12.71 8.51
CA ALA A 546 26.15 -11.50 7.83
C ALA A 546 25.14 -10.74 8.69
N LEU A 547 25.31 -9.41 8.79
CA LEU A 547 24.44 -8.53 9.56
C LEU A 547 23.58 -7.68 8.64
N HIS A 548 22.36 -7.37 9.06
CA HIS A 548 21.62 -6.30 8.40
C HIS A 548 22.35 -4.96 8.60
N TYR A 549 22.33 -4.09 7.57
CA TYR A 549 23.07 -2.83 7.61
C TYR A 549 22.68 -1.92 8.80
N MET A 550 21.40 -1.94 9.25
CA MET A 550 20.96 -1.16 10.41
C MET A 550 21.57 -1.70 11.73
N LEU A 551 21.69 -3.02 11.88
CA LEU A 551 22.36 -3.62 13.03
C LEU A 551 23.86 -3.27 13.04
N LEU A 552 24.47 -3.28 11.87
CA LEU A 552 25.87 -2.88 11.72
C LEU A 552 26.08 -1.42 12.17
N ASP A 553 25.18 -0.52 11.79
CA ASP A 553 25.20 0.89 12.21
C ASP A 553 24.95 1.02 13.74
N ASN A 554 23.96 0.30 14.30
CA ASN A 554 23.62 0.34 15.73
C ASN A 554 24.78 -0.14 16.61
N LEU A 555 25.48 -1.20 16.20
CA LEU A 555 26.63 -1.75 16.90
C LEU A 555 27.94 -0.98 16.60
N HIS A 556 27.93 0.01 15.69
CA HIS A 556 29.12 0.67 15.16
C HIS A 556 30.15 -0.35 14.69
N ALA A 557 29.69 -1.36 13.97
CA ALA A 557 30.50 -2.43 13.42
C ALA A 557 30.83 -2.21 11.95
N ALA A 558 31.84 -2.86 11.46
CA ALA A 558 32.24 -2.92 10.07
C ALA A 558 32.49 -4.37 9.64
N ILE A 559 32.47 -4.63 8.34
CA ILE A 559 32.82 -5.94 7.79
C ILE A 559 34.27 -6.25 8.21
N GLY A 560 34.49 -7.46 8.72
CA GLY A 560 35.75 -7.93 9.31
C GLY A 560 35.85 -7.76 10.83
N ASP A 561 34.93 -7.05 11.48
CA ASP A 561 34.90 -6.94 12.93
C ASP A 561 34.37 -8.22 13.60
N THR A 562 34.73 -8.41 14.85
CA THR A 562 34.21 -9.50 15.70
C THR A 562 33.00 -9.02 16.50
N ILE A 563 31.91 -9.79 16.45
CA ILE A 563 30.70 -9.61 17.23
C ILE A 563 30.49 -10.82 18.12
N THR A 564 30.23 -10.59 19.39
CA THR A 564 29.85 -11.67 20.32
C THR A 564 28.34 -11.88 20.22
N VAL A 565 27.90 -13.08 19.88
CA VAL A 565 26.50 -13.54 19.91
C VAL A 565 26.30 -14.32 21.19
N THR A 566 25.33 -13.92 22.00
CA THR A 566 24.97 -14.62 23.23
C THR A 566 23.78 -15.52 22.97
N ASP A 567 23.97 -16.82 23.04
CA ASP A 567 22.93 -17.84 23.04
C ASP A 567 22.82 -18.51 24.42
N PRO A 568 21.81 -19.36 24.66
CA PRO A 568 21.67 -20.06 25.94
C PRO A 568 22.86 -20.93 26.34
N ASP A 569 23.62 -21.41 25.37
CA ASP A 569 24.84 -22.22 25.62
C ASP A 569 26.08 -21.35 25.97
N GLY A 570 25.92 -20.01 25.90
CA GLY A 570 26.92 -19.02 26.25
C GLY A 570 27.37 -18.13 25.08
N PRO A 571 28.24 -17.15 25.33
CA PRO A 571 28.72 -16.22 24.33
C PRO A 571 29.68 -16.90 23.34
N LYS A 572 29.47 -16.64 22.03
CA LYS A 572 30.35 -17.08 20.93
C LYS A 572 30.72 -15.89 20.05
N ASP A 573 31.98 -15.84 19.61
CA ASP A 573 32.50 -14.76 18.76
C ASP A 573 32.41 -15.12 17.27
N TYR A 574 31.88 -14.17 16.45
CA TYR A 574 31.72 -14.30 15.03
C TYR A 574 32.36 -13.13 14.28
N ILE A 575 32.89 -13.41 13.09
CA ILE A 575 33.41 -12.39 12.18
C ILE A 575 32.29 -11.94 11.23
N VAL A 576 32.12 -10.65 11.08
CA VAL A 576 31.17 -10.09 10.11
C VAL A 576 31.72 -10.26 8.70
N SER A 577 31.16 -11.16 7.89
CA SER A 577 31.55 -11.43 6.50
C SER A 577 30.95 -10.47 5.51
N GLY A 578 29.75 -9.97 5.78
CA GLY A 578 29.03 -9.10 4.87
C GLY A 578 27.78 -8.51 5.48
N THR A 579 27.05 -7.77 4.63
CA THR A 579 25.73 -7.23 4.97
C THR A 579 24.65 -7.80 4.05
N PHE A 580 23.45 -7.92 4.57
CA PHE A 580 22.27 -8.31 3.81
C PHE A 580 21.07 -7.41 4.13
N GLU A 581 20.01 -7.52 3.35
CA GLU A 581 18.76 -6.79 3.56
C GLU A 581 17.61 -7.74 3.89
N THR A 582 16.83 -7.39 4.92
CA THR A 582 15.58 -8.06 5.29
C THR A 582 14.60 -7.04 5.87
N MET A 583 13.31 -7.25 5.69
CA MET A 583 12.25 -6.48 6.34
C MET A 583 11.80 -7.15 7.65
N THR A 584 12.20 -8.39 7.88
CA THR A 584 11.85 -9.13 9.09
C THR A 584 12.45 -8.41 10.30
N ASN A 585 11.66 -8.28 11.35
CA ASN A 585 12.04 -7.55 12.56
C ASN A 585 12.69 -6.18 12.26
N ARG A 586 12.15 -5.44 11.25
CA ARG A 586 12.61 -4.10 10.82
C ARG A 586 14.10 -4.02 10.44
N GLY A 587 14.65 -5.12 9.97
CA GLY A 587 16.06 -5.20 9.62
C GLY A 587 16.99 -5.50 10.80
N GLU A 588 16.50 -5.91 11.95
CA GLU A 588 17.33 -6.43 13.05
C GLU A 588 17.64 -7.91 12.80
N GLY A 589 18.27 -8.22 11.65
CA GLY A 589 18.52 -9.56 11.17
C GLY A 589 20.00 -9.96 11.19
N VAL A 590 20.26 -11.22 11.53
CA VAL A 590 21.56 -11.88 11.41
C VAL A 590 21.40 -13.16 10.62
N ARG A 591 22.31 -13.45 9.70
CA ARG A 591 22.34 -14.72 8.99
C ARG A 591 23.60 -15.48 9.36
N PHE A 592 23.39 -16.72 9.83
CA PHE A 592 24.46 -17.67 10.14
C PHE A 592 24.83 -18.53 8.93
N HIS A 593 26.00 -19.12 8.97
CA HIS A 593 26.39 -20.18 8.04
C HIS A 593 25.55 -21.44 8.29
N GLN A 594 25.18 -22.19 7.23
CA GLN A 594 24.34 -23.40 7.32
C GLN A 594 24.89 -24.49 8.27
N ASP A 595 26.21 -24.56 8.43
CA ASP A 595 26.88 -25.53 9.31
C ASP A 595 27.08 -25.02 10.72
N ASP A 596 26.58 -23.86 11.10
CA ASP A 596 26.63 -23.38 12.48
C ASP A 596 25.72 -24.26 13.36
N ASP A 597 26.23 -24.63 14.50
CA ASP A 597 25.54 -25.55 15.42
C ASP A 597 24.76 -24.75 16.48
N ARG A 598 23.45 -24.98 16.54
CA ARG A 598 22.52 -24.30 17.43
C ARG A 598 21.60 -25.25 18.14
N ASN A 599 21.30 -24.94 19.39
CA ASN A 599 20.36 -25.70 20.18
C ASN A 599 18.90 -25.36 19.82
N TYR A 600 18.18 -26.32 19.24
CA TYR A 600 16.83 -26.15 18.76
C TYR A 600 15.76 -26.03 19.86
N LEU A 601 16.14 -26.36 21.11
CA LEU A 601 15.30 -26.07 22.28
C LEU A 601 14.93 -24.57 22.37
N TYR A 602 15.79 -23.71 21.83
CA TYR A 602 15.64 -22.24 21.86
C TYR A 602 15.25 -21.61 20.51
N MET A 603 14.86 -22.41 19.52
CA MET A 603 14.39 -21.87 18.25
C MET A 603 13.07 -21.11 18.42
N ASN A 604 12.84 -20.08 17.62
CA ASN A 604 11.58 -19.34 17.60
C ASN A 604 10.54 -19.97 16.67
N GLY A 605 11.01 -20.67 15.65
CA GLY A 605 10.16 -21.32 14.68
C GLY A 605 10.87 -21.64 13.38
N ILE A 606 10.14 -22.20 12.44
CA ILE A 606 10.57 -22.47 11.07
C ILE A 606 9.84 -21.54 10.15
N TRP A 607 10.59 -20.81 9.31
CA TRP A 607 10.03 -19.86 8.35
C TRP A 607 9.61 -20.55 7.04
N GLY A 608 8.90 -21.68 7.14
CA GLY A 608 8.47 -22.51 6.02
C GLY A 608 9.53 -23.52 5.55
N ILE A 609 9.07 -24.69 5.12
CA ILE A 609 9.89 -25.67 4.42
C ILE A 609 9.88 -25.31 2.93
N GLN A 610 11.05 -25.20 2.32
CA GLN A 610 11.29 -24.72 0.97
C GLN A 610 11.50 -25.90 0.03
N ILE A 611 10.85 -25.87 -1.13
CA ILE A 611 10.96 -26.93 -2.15
C ILE A 611 11.36 -26.29 -3.47
N GLU A 612 12.54 -26.64 -3.96
CA GLU A 612 13.08 -26.24 -5.27
C GLU A 612 13.18 -27.45 -6.19
N PHE A 613 12.41 -27.46 -7.29
CA PHE A 613 12.43 -28.55 -8.26
C PHE A 613 13.73 -28.56 -9.06
N THR A 614 14.45 -29.69 -9.10
CA THR A 614 15.76 -29.78 -9.76
C THR A 614 15.67 -30.00 -11.27
N ASP A 615 14.50 -30.35 -11.79
CA ASP A 615 14.24 -30.63 -13.20
C ASP A 615 13.64 -29.43 -14.00
N ASN A 616 13.59 -28.25 -13.40
CA ASN A 616 13.11 -26.99 -14.00
C ASN A 616 11.74 -27.13 -14.73
N PRO A 617 10.67 -27.53 -14.04
CA PRO A 617 9.37 -27.74 -14.65
C PRO A 617 8.75 -26.45 -15.20
N SER A 618 7.94 -26.56 -16.24
CA SER A 618 7.19 -25.41 -16.76
C SER A 618 6.19 -24.87 -15.74
N GLY A 619 5.78 -23.60 -15.84
CA GLY A 619 4.83 -22.99 -14.90
C GLY A 619 3.50 -23.76 -14.76
N LYS A 620 2.99 -24.38 -15.84
CA LYS A 620 1.81 -25.26 -15.78
C LYS A 620 2.08 -26.54 -15.01
N GLU A 621 3.26 -27.08 -15.16
CA GLU A 621 3.68 -28.29 -14.47
C GLU A 621 3.95 -28.01 -12.99
N LYS A 622 4.57 -26.87 -12.66
CA LYS A 622 4.70 -26.40 -11.27
C LYS A 622 3.33 -26.33 -10.57
N ALA A 623 2.34 -25.70 -11.19
CA ALA A 623 0.98 -25.63 -10.64
C ALA A 623 0.35 -27.02 -10.42
N ALA A 624 0.52 -27.94 -11.39
CA ALA A 624 0.02 -29.31 -11.25
C ALA A 624 0.74 -30.09 -10.12
N ARG A 625 2.05 -29.87 -9.93
CA ARG A 625 2.83 -30.48 -8.84
C ARG A 625 2.38 -29.94 -7.47
N LEU A 626 2.09 -28.64 -7.36
CA LEU A 626 1.57 -28.05 -6.10
C LEU A 626 0.24 -28.69 -5.71
N GLU A 627 -0.70 -28.87 -6.64
CA GLU A 627 -1.97 -29.55 -6.35
C GLU A 627 -1.75 -31.02 -5.93
N LYS A 628 -0.83 -31.73 -6.58
CA LYS A 628 -0.48 -33.10 -6.20
C LYS A 628 0.19 -33.16 -4.81
N MET A 629 1.00 -32.16 -4.47
CA MET A 629 1.63 -32.07 -3.16
C MET A 629 0.62 -31.88 -2.03
N LYS A 630 -0.48 -31.14 -2.24
CA LYS A 630 -1.58 -31.00 -1.26
C LYS A 630 -2.23 -32.34 -0.92
N GLU A 631 -2.29 -33.25 -1.91
CA GLU A 631 -2.83 -34.61 -1.68
C GLU A 631 -1.80 -35.52 -0.98
N LEU A 632 -0.50 -35.37 -1.29
CA LEU A 632 0.57 -36.19 -0.76
C LEU A 632 1.01 -35.81 0.66
N LEU A 633 0.85 -34.53 1.00
CA LEU A 633 1.27 -33.93 2.27
C LEU A 633 0.07 -33.30 2.99
N PRO A 634 -0.91 -34.11 3.45
CA PRO A 634 -2.14 -33.61 4.04
C PRO A 634 -1.92 -32.87 5.36
N ASP A 635 -0.76 -33.07 6.01
CA ASP A 635 -0.37 -32.38 7.24
C ASP A 635 0.25 -31.01 7.00
N TYR A 636 0.48 -30.65 5.73
CA TYR A 636 1.07 -29.38 5.33
C TYR A 636 0.13 -28.57 4.46
N GLU A 637 0.15 -27.25 4.65
CA GLU A 637 -0.37 -26.30 3.70
C GLU A 637 0.70 -25.99 2.65
N VAL A 638 0.33 -26.10 1.36
CA VAL A 638 1.25 -25.94 0.22
C VAL A 638 0.98 -24.60 -0.45
N TYR A 639 2.00 -23.76 -0.53
CA TYR A 639 1.93 -22.42 -1.12
C TYR A 639 2.92 -22.25 -2.27
N THR A 640 2.57 -21.37 -3.22
CA THR A 640 3.57 -20.69 -4.06
C THR A 640 4.32 -19.64 -3.23
N ALA A 641 5.44 -19.13 -3.70
CA ALA A 641 6.16 -18.05 -3.04
C ALA A 641 5.27 -16.81 -2.80
N GLY A 642 4.50 -16.40 -3.83
CA GLY A 642 3.55 -15.31 -3.70
C GLY A 642 2.41 -15.61 -2.71
N GLY A 643 1.90 -16.85 -2.70
CA GLY A 643 0.87 -17.29 -1.75
C GLY A 643 1.39 -17.34 -0.31
N PHE A 644 2.62 -17.79 -0.12
CA PHE A 644 3.28 -17.80 1.18
C PHE A 644 3.49 -16.38 1.74
N THR A 645 3.95 -15.47 0.89
CA THR A 645 4.12 -14.06 1.25
C THR A 645 2.78 -13.38 1.56
N ASP A 646 1.75 -13.61 0.73
CA ASP A 646 0.42 -13.05 0.92
C ASP A 646 -0.22 -13.53 2.23
N LYS A 647 -0.06 -14.82 2.57
CA LYS A 647 -0.47 -15.38 3.84
C LYS A 647 0.27 -14.73 5.02
N THR A 648 1.57 -14.53 4.90
CA THR A 648 2.41 -13.97 5.97
C THR A 648 2.10 -12.48 6.24
N ILE A 649 1.77 -11.69 5.18
CA ILE A 649 1.60 -10.24 5.31
C ILE A 649 0.12 -9.83 5.35
N HIS A 650 -0.81 -10.67 4.85
CA HIS A 650 -2.26 -10.40 4.67
C HIS A 650 -2.57 -9.07 3.96
N SER A 651 -1.58 -8.52 3.22
CA SER A 651 -1.62 -7.15 2.70
C SER A 651 -2.32 -7.03 1.36
N ALA A 652 -2.35 -8.10 0.57
CA ALA A 652 -2.85 -8.04 -0.80
C ALA A 652 -4.36 -7.81 -0.86
N ALA A 653 -5.14 -8.37 0.08
CA ALA A 653 -6.58 -8.15 0.17
C ALA A 653 -6.95 -6.69 0.48
N TYR A 654 -6.17 -6.01 1.32
CA TYR A 654 -6.38 -4.58 1.63
C TYR A 654 -6.20 -3.66 0.41
N LEU A 655 -5.27 -4.00 -0.47
CA LEU A 655 -4.91 -3.16 -1.61
C LEU A 655 -5.77 -3.43 -2.86
N ASP A 656 -6.35 -4.63 -2.99
CA ASP A 656 -7.14 -5.01 -4.18
C ASP A 656 -8.37 -4.12 -4.39
N ASP A 657 -9.09 -3.76 -3.32
CA ASP A 657 -10.24 -2.84 -3.40
C ASP A 657 -9.81 -1.43 -3.76
N THR A 658 -8.66 -0.98 -3.22
CA THR A 658 -8.07 0.33 -3.54
C THR A 658 -7.74 0.46 -5.02
N ARG A 659 -7.31 -0.62 -5.68
CA ARG A 659 -7.02 -0.66 -7.12
C ARG A 659 -8.22 -0.23 -7.97
N TRP A 660 -9.39 -0.83 -7.71
CA TRP A 660 -10.62 -0.55 -8.47
C TRP A 660 -11.13 0.88 -8.25
N LEU A 661 -11.05 1.35 -7.02
CA LEU A 661 -11.44 2.71 -6.68
C LEU A 661 -10.56 3.74 -7.39
N VAL A 662 -9.23 3.58 -7.34
CA VAL A 662 -8.29 4.48 -8.03
C VAL A 662 -8.48 4.43 -9.54
N LEU A 663 -8.67 3.24 -10.12
CA LEU A 663 -8.94 3.08 -11.55
C LEU A 663 -10.21 3.85 -11.98
N LEU A 664 -11.32 3.68 -11.25
CA LEU A 664 -12.59 4.36 -11.55
C LEU A 664 -12.42 5.88 -11.52
N VAL A 665 -11.76 6.40 -10.49
CA VAL A 665 -11.49 7.82 -10.32
C VAL A 665 -10.64 8.36 -11.48
N VAL A 666 -9.56 7.65 -11.83
CA VAL A 666 -8.66 8.06 -12.92
C VAL A 666 -9.38 8.03 -14.27
N ILE A 667 -10.20 7.02 -14.54
CA ILE A 667 -11.03 6.96 -15.76
C ILE A 667 -11.96 8.19 -15.83
N LEU A 668 -12.68 8.48 -14.76
CA LEU A 668 -13.58 9.62 -14.69
C LEU A 668 -12.86 10.93 -14.97
N ILE A 669 -11.71 11.14 -14.36
CA ILE A 669 -10.89 12.35 -14.56
C ILE A 669 -10.40 12.46 -15.99
N ASN A 670 -9.84 11.38 -16.55
CA ASN A 670 -9.34 11.40 -17.93
C ASN A 670 -10.46 11.67 -18.94
N ILE A 671 -11.65 11.10 -18.74
CA ILE A 671 -12.83 11.39 -19.57
C ILE A 671 -13.20 12.86 -19.46
N LEU A 672 -13.31 13.42 -18.26
CA LEU A 672 -13.67 14.83 -18.06
C LEU A 672 -12.65 15.78 -18.70
N VAL A 673 -11.35 15.51 -18.54
CA VAL A 673 -10.27 16.29 -19.17
C VAL A 673 -10.37 16.23 -20.69
N ALA A 674 -10.48 15.02 -21.22
CA ALA A 674 -10.53 14.81 -22.67
C ALA A 674 -11.76 15.45 -23.30
N VAL A 675 -12.94 15.31 -22.68
CA VAL A 675 -14.19 15.96 -23.12
C VAL A 675 -14.07 17.48 -23.10
N LEU A 676 -13.50 18.05 -22.03
CA LEU A 676 -13.27 19.49 -21.92
C LEU A 676 -12.35 19.99 -23.03
N MET A 677 -11.21 19.32 -23.23
CA MET A 677 -10.22 19.70 -24.23
C MET A 677 -10.78 19.56 -25.66
N GLU A 678 -11.45 18.44 -25.93
CA GLU A 678 -12.10 18.21 -27.25
C GLU A 678 -13.14 19.27 -27.54
N LYS A 679 -14.01 19.60 -26.59
CA LYS A 679 -15.01 20.67 -26.77
C LYS A 679 -14.37 22.03 -27.00
N SER A 680 -13.27 22.31 -26.32
CA SER A 680 -12.48 23.53 -26.53
C SER A 680 -11.88 23.59 -27.94
N PHE A 681 -11.34 22.48 -28.46
CA PHE A 681 -10.81 22.39 -29.81
C PHE A 681 -11.91 22.56 -30.84
N LEU A 682 -13.04 21.86 -30.71
CA LEU A 682 -14.19 22.00 -31.62
C LEU A 682 -14.71 23.43 -31.69
N THR A 683 -14.76 24.13 -30.54
CA THR A 683 -15.17 25.55 -30.52
C THR A 683 -14.18 26.44 -31.26
N LYS A 684 -12.87 26.21 -31.08
CA LYS A 684 -11.82 27.03 -31.71
C LYS A 684 -11.66 26.76 -33.21
N GLU A 685 -11.82 25.47 -33.60
CA GLU A 685 -11.65 24.98 -34.97
C GLU A 685 -12.97 24.96 -35.78
N ARG A 686 -14.03 25.57 -35.23
CA ARG A 686 -15.39 25.54 -35.83
C ARG A 686 -15.41 26.03 -37.29
N GLY A 687 -14.72 27.14 -37.58
CA GLY A 687 -14.61 27.66 -38.94
C GLY A 687 -13.78 26.76 -39.88
N GLU A 688 -12.69 26.15 -39.37
CA GLU A 688 -11.87 25.19 -40.13
C GLU A 688 -12.70 23.94 -40.47
N ILE A 689 -13.51 23.47 -39.50
CA ILE A 689 -14.39 22.31 -39.69
C ILE A 689 -15.47 22.64 -40.71
N ALA A 690 -16.07 23.86 -40.67
CA ALA A 690 -17.04 24.30 -41.65
C ALA A 690 -16.43 24.35 -43.07
N CYS A 691 -15.18 24.83 -43.20
CA CYS A 691 -14.44 24.86 -44.46
C CYS A 691 -14.19 23.45 -45.01
N LEU A 692 -13.77 22.50 -44.15
CA LEU A 692 -13.57 21.09 -44.52
C LEU A 692 -14.89 20.44 -45.01
N LYS A 693 -16.02 20.73 -44.35
CA LYS A 693 -17.34 20.27 -44.80
C LYS A 693 -17.74 20.87 -46.17
N ALA A 694 -17.46 22.15 -46.40
CA ALA A 694 -17.69 22.80 -47.69
C ALA A 694 -16.83 22.17 -48.80
N LEU A 695 -15.61 21.67 -48.48
CA LEU A 695 -14.75 20.92 -49.38
C LEU A 695 -15.18 19.46 -49.59
N GLY A 696 -16.28 19.00 -48.95
CA GLY A 696 -16.83 17.65 -49.13
C GLY A 696 -16.32 16.58 -48.16
N PHE A 697 -15.64 16.96 -47.08
CA PHE A 697 -15.25 15.99 -46.04
C PHE A 697 -16.51 15.50 -45.30
N ARG A 698 -16.60 14.17 -45.12
CA ARG A 698 -17.68 13.54 -44.36
C ARG A 698 -17.52 13.78 -42.87
N ASP A 699 -18.61 13.92 -42.14
CA ASP A 699 -18.62 14.09 -40.68
C ASP A 699 -17.84 12.99 -39.98
N SER A 700 -17.97 11.74 -40.45
CA SER A 700 -17.23 10.59 -39.90
C SER A 700 -15.71 10.74 -40.00
N SER A 701 -15.20 11.33 -41.08
CA SER A 701 -13.75 11.57 -41.26
C SER A 701 -13.23 12.64 -40.31
N ILE A 702 -14.07 13.68 -40.05
CA ILE A 702 -13.73 14.75 -39.11
C ILE A 702 -13.76 14.23 -37.68
N VAL A 703 -14.81 13.46 -37.31
CA VAL A 703 -14.88 12.78 -35.99
C VAL A 703 -13.68 11.84 -35.77
N PHE A 704 -13.33 11.05 -36.80
CA PHE A 704 -12.16 10.17 -36.72
C PHE A 704 -10.84 10.95 -36.55
N TRP A 705 -10.64 12.06 -37.28
CA TRP A 705 -9.49 12.94 -37.11
C TRP A 705 -9.38 13.47 -35.67
N GLN A 706 -10.45 13.99 -35.09
CA GLN A 706 -10.51 14.53 -33.75
C GLN A 706 -10.20 13.43 -32.70
N THR A 707 -10.84 12.27 -32.81
CA THR A 707 -10.63 11.13 -31.90
C THR A 707 -9.21 10.57 -32.00
N LEU A 708 -8.66 10.46 -33.22
CA LEU A 708 -7.31 9.96 -33.45
C LEU A 708 -6.24 10.89 -32.83
N ARG A 709 -6.46 12.19 -32.86
CA ARG A 709 -5.58 13.17 -32.24
C ARG A 709 -5.45 12.93 -30.74
N ILE A 710 -6.54 12.70 -30.04
CA ILE A 710 -6.53 12.40 -28.60
C ILE A 710 -5.90 11.03 -28.33
N PHE A 711 -6.21 10.04 -29.18
CA PHE A 711 -5.57 8.71 -29.09
C PHE A 711 -4.05 8.79 -29.14
N ILE A 712 -3.47 9.54 -30.09
CA ILE A 712 -2.02 9.73 -30.20
C ILE A 712 -1.46 10.41 -28.92
N VAL A 713 -2.15 11.42 -28.41
CA VAL A 713 -1.74 12.10 -27.16
C VAL A 713 -1.74 11.13 -25.99
N MET A 714 -2.75 10.27 -25.87
CA MET A 714 -2.81 9.26 -24.80
C MET A 714 -1.72 8.20 -24.93
N LEU A 715 -1.39 7.75 -26.16
CA LEU A 715 -0.26 6.85 -26.38
C LEU A 715 1.08 7.47 -25.93
N ILE A 716 1.32 8.73 -26.30
CA ILE A 716 2.52 9.47 -25.84
C ILE A 716 2.53 9.54 -24.31
N SER A 717 1.39 9.87 -23.70
CA SER A 717 1.26 9.96 -22.24
C SER A 717 1.53 8.62 -21.56
N THR A 718 1.07 7.50 -22.15
CA THR A 718 1.31 6.15 -21.64
C THR A 718 2.79 5.80 -21.70
N VAL A 719 3.48 6.09 -22.80
CA VAL A 719 4.94 5.85 -22.92
C VAL A 719 5.71 6.66 -21.88
N VAL A 720 5.35 7.94 -21.71
CA VAL A 720 5.99 8.79 -20.67
C VAL A 720 5.70 8.24 -19.26
N ALA A 721 4.47 7.78 -19.00
CA ALA A 721 4.11 7.17 -17.71
C ALA A 721 4.93 5.90 -17.43
N ILE A 722 5.09 5.02 -18.42
CA ILE A 722 5.91 3.81 -18.30
C ILE A 722 7.36 4.15 -17.93
N VAL A 723 7.96 5.13 -18.60
CA VAL A 723 9.35 5.55 -18.33
C VAL A 723 9.50 6.15 -16.92
N LEU A 724 8.53 6.93 -16.48
CA LEU A 724 8.54 7.60 -15.16
C LEU A 724 8.08 6.70 -14.03
N ASN A 725 7.47 5.55 -14.30
CA ASN A 725 6.84 4.69 -13.31
C ASN A 725 7.83 4.25 -12.22
N ASN A 726 8.93 3.59 -12.58
CA ASN A 726 9.89 3.07 -11.60
C ASN A 726 10.55 4.16 -10.73
N PRO A 727 11.11 5.26 -11.27
CA PRO A 727 11.68 6.31 -10.43
C PRO A 727 10.66 6.98 -9.49
N ILE A 728 9.40 7.13 -9.94
CA ILE A 728 8.35 7.72 -9.08
C ILE A 728 7.91 6.71 -8.01
N CYS A 729 7.78 5.41 -8.32
CA CYS A 729 7.50 4.38 -7.32
C CYS A 729 8.59 4.33 -6.25
N GLN A 730 9.87 4.43 -6.61
CA GLN A 730 10.99 4.46 -5.64
C GLN A 730 10.91 5.66 -4.68
N VAL A 731 10.53 6.83 -5.17
CA VAL A 731 10.41 8.03 -4.33
C VAL A 731 9.16 8.00 -3.46
N SER A 732 8.03 7.49 -3.97
CA SER A 732 6.75 7.49 -3.27
C SER A 732 6.61 6.27 -2.32
N VAL A 733 6.48 5.09 -2.89
CA VAL A 733 6.22 3.83 -2.15
C VAL A 733 7.51 3.24 -1.58
N GLY A 734 8.63 3.35 -2.30
CA GLY A 734 9.93 2.85 -1.86
C GLY A 734 10.42 3.43 -0.53
N SER A 735 10.01 4.68 -0.20
CA SER A 735 10.31 5.30 1.10
C SER A 735 9.68 4.55 2.28
N ILE A 736 8.51 3.92 2.07
CA ILE A 736 7.81 3.14 3.09
C ILE A 736 8.59 1.84 3.35
N PHE A 737 8.94 1.11 2.30
CA PHE A 737 9.74 -0.12 2.41
C PHE A 737 11.12 0.13 3.04
N LYS A 738 11.70 1.32 2.80
CA LYS A 738 12.95 1.72 3.45
C LYS A 738 12.83 1.82 4.97
N SER A 739 11.69 2.28 5.49
CA SER A 739 11.45 2.32 6.94
C SER A 739 11.29 0.93 7.56
N MET A 740 11.05 -0.10 6.73
CA MET A 740 10.95 -1.50 7.13
C MET A 740 12.29 -2.26 7.04
N GLY A 741 13.38 -1.62 6.59
CA GLY A 741 14.69 -2.26 6.44
C GLY A 741 15.14 -2.52 4.98
N ALA A 742 14.28 -2.33 3.98
CA ALA A 742 14.65 -2.47 2.58
C ALA A 742 15.23 -1.16 2.03
N LYS A 743 16.54 -1.02 1.92
CA LYS A 743 17.23 0.18 1.40
C LYS A 743 16.76 0.57 0.00
N LYS A 744 16.51 -0.42 -0.85
CA LYS A 744 16.02 -0.25 -2.21
C LYS A 744 15.20 -1.45 -2.65
N ILE A 745 13.87 -1.33 -2.62
CA ILE A 745 13.01 -2.41 -3.10
C ILE A 745 13.06 -2.52 -4.63
N ILE A 746 13.06 -3.74 -5.12
CA ILE A 746 12.91 -4.03 -6.55
C ILE A 746 11.42 -4.24 -6.81
N PHE A 747 10.80 -3.27 -7.48
CA PHE A 747 9.40 -3.42 -7.91
C PHE A 747 9.31 -4.48 -9.02
N ASP A 748 8.38 -5.41 -8.87
CA ASP A 748 8.09 -6.47 -9.82
C ASP A 748 6.68 -6.30 -10.42
N PRO A 749 6.51 -5.38 -11.40
CA PRO A 749 5.22 -5.14 -12.00
C PRO A 749 4.80 -6.30 -12.90
N ASN A 750 3.53 -6.71 -12.81
CA ASN A 750 2.95 -7.54 -13.87
C ASN A 750 2.89 -6.72 -15.16
N VAL A 751 3.84 -6.99 -16.08
CA VAL A 751 4.04 -6.21 -17.32
C VAL A 751 2.77 -6.12 -18.15
N LEU A 752 2.01 -7.23 -18.27
CA LEU A 752 0.79 -7.27 -19.07
C LEU A 752 -0.32 -6.44 -18.44
N GLU A 753 -0.54 -6.58 -17.15
CA GLU A 753 -1.57 -5.82 -16.43
C GLU A 753 -1.21 -4.35 -16.33
N SER A 754 -0.04 -4.04 -15.77
CA SER A 754 0.36 -2.67 -15.43
C SER A 754 0.61 -1.78 -16.66
N TYR A 755 1.17 -2.35 -17.75
CA TYR A 755 1.59 -1.55 -18.92
C TYR A 755 0.69 -1.70 -20.15
N VAL A 756 -0.19 -2.70 -20.20
CA VAL A 756 -1.05 -2.94 -21.37
C VAL A 756 -2.53 -2.88 -21.00
N ILE A 757 -3.00 -3.74 -20.07
CA ILE A 757 -4.43 -3.91 -19.80
C ILE A 757 -5.02 -2.63 -19.17
N TYR A 758 -4.49 -2.18 -18.04
CA TYR A 758 -5.06 -1.03 -17.34
C TYR A 758 -4.91 0.29 -18.11
N PRO A 759 -3.75 0.62 -18.70
CA PRO A 759 -3.67 1.75 -19.62
C PRO A 759 -4.62 1.62 -20.81
N GLY A 760 -4.79 0.42 -21.37
CA GLY A 760 -5.74 0.13 -22.44
C GLY A 760 -7.17 0.43 -22.04
N ILE A 761 -7.62 0.02 -20.86
CA ILE A 761 -8.96 0.32 -20.31
C ILE A 761 -9.15 1.84 -20.20
N ILE A 762 -8.16 2.55 -19.64
CA ILE A 762 -8.20 4.02 -19.50
C ILE A 762 -8.30 4.69 -20.87
N ILE A 763 -7.50 4.25 -21.85
CA ILE A 763 -7.52 4.78 -23.21
C ILE A 763 -8.90 4.56 -23.86
N VAL A 764 -9.43 3.35 -23.83
CA VAL A 764 -10.72 3.00 -24.45
C VAL A 764 -11.86 3.82 -23.82
N ALA A 765 -11.93 3.87 -22.49
CA ALA A 765 -12.95 4.62 -21.78
C ALA A 765 -12.87 6.13 -22.09
N THR A 766 -11.66 6.70 -22.13
CA THR A 766 -11.45 8.11 -22.46
C THR A 766 -11.82 8.41 -23.92
N LEU A 767 -11.41 7.56 -24.84
CA LEU A 767 -11.76 7.72 -26.26
C LEU A 767 -13.25 7.60 -26.52
N PHE A 768 -13.97 6.79 -25.76
CA PHE A 768 -15.43 6.74 -25.83
C PHE A 768 -16.06 8.09 -25.48
N GLY A 769 -15.59 8.74 -24.39
CA GLY A 769 -16.04 10.10 -24.03
C GLY A 769 -15.71 11.16 -25.10
N VAL A 770 -14.49 11.08 -25.67
CA VAL A 770 -14.06 11.97 -26.78
C VAL A 770 -14.93 11.76 -28.02
N PHE A 771 -15.17 10.50 -28.41
CA PHE A 771 -16.00 10.16 -29.57
C PHE A 771 -17.41 10.74 -29.43
N LEU A 772 -18.05 10.56 -28.27
CA LEU A 772 -19.38 11.18 -28.02
C LEU A 772 -19.34 12.71 -28.13
N THR A 773 -18.26 13.34 -27.66
CA THR A 773 -18.11 14.79 -27.76
C THR A 773 -17.86 15.24 -29.21
N ALA A 774 -16.99 14.51 -29.94
CA ALA A 774 -16.66 14.78 -31.33
C ALA A 774 -17.89 14.62 -32.26
N MET A 775 -18.88 13.80 -31.90
CA MET A 775 -20.14 13.69 -32.64
C MET A 775 -20.89 15.03 -32.75
N SER A 776 -20.60 16.00 -31.84
CA SER A 776 -21.19 17.37 -31.95
C SER A 776 -20.73 18.13 -33.21
N VAL A 777 -19.69 17.67 -33.92
CA VAL A 777 -19.31 18.14 -35.25
C VAL A 777 -20.48 18.11 -36.22
N ARG A 778 -21.42 17.16 -36.09
CA ARG A 778 -22.62 17.05 -36.95
C ARG A 778 -23.48 18.30 -36.91
N HIS A 779 -23.46 19.07 -35.83
CA HIS A 779 -24.23 20.29 -35.66
C HIS A 779 -23.54 21.54 -36.22
N ILE A 780 -22.30 21.44 -36.71
CA ILE A 780 -21.58 22.54 -37.38
C ILE A 780 -21.99 22.55 -38.86
N SER A 781 -22.60 23.63 -39.32
CA SER A 781 -23.00 23.77 -40.72
C SER A 781 -21.91 24.41 -41.60
N ALA A 782 -21.88 24.07 -42.88
CA ALA A 782 -20.96 24.69 -43.84
C ALA A 782 -21.17 26.22 -43.95
N ASN A 783 -22.39 26.73 -43.65
CA ASN A 783 -22.69 28.18 -43.68
C ASN A 783 -21.98 28.97 -42.58
N GLU A 784 -21.38 28.32 -41.60
CA GLU A 784 -20.63 28.97 -40.51
C GLU A 784 -19.21 29.42 -40.91
N ILE A 785 -18.86 29.29 -42.22
CA ILE A 785 -17.62 29.86 -42.80
C ILE A 785 -17.55 31.37 -42.57
N ASN A 786 -18.71 32.08 -42.60
CA ASN A 786 -18.77 33.50 -42.33
C ASN A 786 -18.40 33.89 -40.89
N SER A 787 -18.26 32.94 -39.99
CA SER A 787 -17.73 33.19 -38.64
C SER A 787 -16.19 33.26 -38.59
N ILE A 788 -15.53 33.17 -39.76
CA ILE A 788 -14.06 33.30 -39.91
C ILE A 788 -13.66 34.78 -40.09
N GLU A 789 -14.57 35.63 -40.49
CA GLU A 789 -14.42 37.07 -40.53
C GLU A 789 -14.81 37.67 -39.15
#